data_01a36b32bd6a5b26797bc7e98e7bbe66
#
_entry.id   01a36b32bd6a5b26797bc7e98e7bbe66
#
_cell.length_a   1.000
_cell.length_b   1.000
_cell.length_c   1.000
_cell.angle_alpha   90.00
_cell.angle_beta   90.00
_cell.angle_gamma   90.00
#
_symmetry.space_group_name_H-M   'P 1'
#
loop_
_entity.id
_entity.type
_entity.pdbx_description
1 polymer ?
#
loop_
_entity_poly.entity_id
_entity_poly.type
_entity_poly.pdbx_seq_one_letter_code
_entity_poly.pdbx_strand_id
1 'polypeptide(L)'
;MSLYAELKRRNVFRVALAYLVLAWLLVQVASVLLPTFEAPAWVMRVLVLVLAAGFVVALVFSWVYELTPEGLKRDHEVDPKASIAHQTAKKLDVAVIVLLVLAIGVATYTHLRKAPTSPTAPSTVDATDARPSLAVLPFVNMSAVAENEYFSDGLTETLLNMLAQVEGLKVTARTSAFAFKGTNKDIREIATTLNVNAVLEGSVQRAGQRVRITAQLIDARDGNHLWSQSYDRTLDDLFTIQDEIAAAVARELTRSLLGAGNTVPTVGEVGTHDGEAFDLYLRGMAQINLGSYAALPEAERKLKQAVARDPGFADARVALGRTYLQMASTGAIGHPEAAARGLPILAPLLEGEDPDPRALAYDAVLRSRGSNSSFMIQDRDALVAATAASLARAPNWIDLYGLAAEVLPDSKAAEALAIIDRGLERDPLSIALLDQKGRKLVELKRPDEALVVYAKMRELAPDSVMGYHGETLLHQGAGRFVDAIYWCTRTMAVDPDDHELPAFVAQDLLMLGLTEEAAPWIRRAELLNASGSDTQRVLIQYAERTGDVARALALSREILSAKRDNRRWVYGMAAIHYMTLMDEAGKLDEALAFMDQVSPGVLELPPPPPQSEFDLVAQGIVAGFLVRGADAASRKLRADGMRADLEHWAPEYDPDNDVVGAILAEMSGERARAVEILVRKLDDPANEIWEWRIGLLRDPVLGPVMKKPEVAAALARMEANYAAQGERYRKMVADGEIKVP
;
A
#
# COMPACT_ATOMS: atom_id res chain seq x y z
N MET A 1 16.36 -43.35 43.29
CA MET A 1 15.83 -43.75 41.96
C MET A 1 15.76 -42.53 41.10
N SER A 2 16.08 -42.58 39.81
CA SER A 2 16.00 -41.41 38.93
C SER A 2 14.52 -41.04 38.73
N LEU A 3 14.22 -39.74 38.65
CA LEU A 3 12.89 -39.17 38.38
C LEU A 3 12.20 -39.84 37.20
N TYR A 4 13.00 -40.19 36.17
CA TYR A 4 12.54 -40.91 34.96
C TYR A 4 11.99 -42.31 35.25
N ALA A 5 12.64 -43.08 36.16
CA ALA A 5 12.19 -44.42 36.55
C ALA A 5 10.87 -44.35 37.31
N GLU A 6 10.65 -43.30 38.10
CA GLU A 6 9.42 -43.04 38.85
C GLU A 6 8.24 -42.66 37.94
N LEU A 7 8.47 -41.75 36.96
CA LEU A 7 7.47 -41.36 35.96
C LEU A 7 7.04 -42.54 35.08
N LYS A 8 8.00 -43.42 34.74
CA LYS A 8 7.69 -44.65 33.96
C LYS A 8 6.88 -45.68 34.77
N ARG A 9 7.16 -45.80 36.06
CA ARG A 9 6.43 -46.71 36.98
C ARG A 9 4.97 -46.27 37.13
N ARG A 10 4.71 -44.97 37.17
CA ARG A 10 3.38 -44.37 37.41
C ARG A 10 2.54 -44.19 36.14
N ASN A 11 2.95 -44.78 35.01
CA ASN A 11 2.27 -44.66 33.72
C ASN A 11 2.04 -43.23 33.20
N VAL A 12 2.73 -42.21 33.75
CA VAL A 12 2.53 -40.78 33.40
C VAL A 12 2.75 -40.57 31.89
N PHE A 13 3.76 -41.18 31.29
CA PHE A 13 4.04 -41.08 29.86
C PHE A 13 2.87 -41.63 29.00
N ARG A 14 2.25 -42.74 29.42
CA ARG A 14 1.13 -43.33 28.68
C ARG A 14 -0.12 -42.49 28.77
N VAL A 15 -0.43 -41.93 29.97
CA VAL A 15 -1.53 -41.00 30.15
C VAL A 15 -1.32 -39.72 29.35
N ALA A 16 -0.08 -39.19 29.36
CA ALA A 16 0.26 -38.02 28.56
C ALA A 16 0.05 -38.28 27.05
N LEU A 17 0.52 -39.43 26.53
CA LEU A 17 0.35 -39.80 25.12
C LEU A 17 -1.14 -39.99 24.77
N ALA A 18 -1.90 -40.71 25.59
CA ALA A 18 -3.33 -40.91 25.36
C ALA A 18 -4.10 -39.59 25.36
N TYR A 19 -3.77 -38.67 26.30
CA TYR A 19 -4.36 -37.35 26.33
C TYR A 19 -4.05 -36.51 25.10
N LEU A 20 -2.79 -36.48 24.67
CA LEU A 20 -2.36 -35.74 23.47
C LEU A 20 -3.05 -36.23 22.20
N VAL A 21 -3.19 -37.56 22.03
CA VAL A 21 -3.91 -38.14 20.89
C VAL A 21 -5.38 -37.77 20.92
N LEU A 22 -6.04 -37.84 22.11
CA LEU A 22 -7.43 -37.45 22.25
C LEU A 22 -7.64 -35.96 22.02
N ALA A 23 -6.78 -35.11 22.58
CA ALA A 23 -6.82 -33.67 22.39
C ALA A 23 -6.65 -33.29 20.92
N TRP A 24 -5.68 -33.93 20.23
CA TRP A 24 -5.49 -33.71 18.80
C TRP A 24 -6.73 -34.12 17.99
N LEU A 25 -7.35 -35.26 18.31
CA LEU A 25 -8.57 -35.73 17.65
C LEU A 25 -9.73 -34.74 17.86
N LEU A 26 -9.89 -34.20 19.08
CA LEU A 26 -10.92 -33.20 19.39
C LEU A 26 -10.69 -31.90 18.61
N VAL A 27 -9.45 -31.43 18.49
CA VAL A 27 -9.11 -30.26 17.68
C VAL A 27 -9.39 -30.52 16.19
N GLN A 28 -9.09 -31.70 15.67
CA GLN A 28 -9.40 -32.06 14.28
C GLN A 28 -10.91 -32.09 14.02
N VAL A 29 -11.71 -32.68 14.92
CA VAL A 29 -13.17 -32.70 14.81
C VAL A 29 -13.73 -31.28 14.90
N ALA A 30 -13.24 -30.49 15.85
CA ALA A 30 -13.66 -29.11 16.02
C ALA A 30 -13.32 -28.23 14.81
N SER A 31 -12.14 -28.45 14.19
CA SER A 31 -11.73 -27.70 12.98
C SER A 31 -12.63 -27.94 11.76
N VAL A 32 -13.36 -29.07 11.75
CA VAL A 32 -14.34 -29.40 10.70
C VAL A 32 -15.73 -28.92 11.07
N LEU A 33 -16.13 -29.05 12.36
CA LEU A 33 -17.49 -28.74 12.79
C LEU A 33 -17.72 -27.25 13.05
N LEU A 34 -16.76 -26.53 13.67
CA LEU A 34 -16.96 -25.14 14.05
C LEU A 34 -17.23 -24.22 12.83
N PRO A 35 -16.56 -24.35 11.69
CA PRO A 35 -16.89 -23.57 10.50
C PRO A 35 -18.31 -23.87 9.96
N THR A 36 -18.78 -25.12 10.08
CA THR A 36 -20.12 -25.53 9.62
C THR A 36 -21.25 -24.86 10.44
N PHE A 37 -20.95 -24.48 11.67
CA PHE A 37 -21.88 -23.78 12.56
C PHE A 37 -21.59 -22.27 12.65
N GLU A 38 -20.77 -21.71 11.76
CA GLU A 38 -20.36 -20.30 11.75
C GLU A 38 -19.83 -19.81 13.12
N ALA A 39 -19.18 -20.71 13.87
CA ALA A 39 -18.71 -20.38 15.21
C ALA A 39 -17.54 -19.36 15.13
N PRO A 40 -17.55 -18.31 15.99
CA PRO A 40 -16.48 -17.31 16.01
C PRO A 40 -15.11 -17.92 16.28
N ALA A 41 -14.03 -17.38 15.69
CA ALA A 41 -12.66 -17.90 15.77
C ALA A 41 -12.12 -18.02 17.22
N TRP A 42 -12.66 -17.27 18.18
CA TRP A 42 -12.28 -17.34 19.59
C TRP A 42 -12.67 -18.69 20.23
N VAL A 43 -13.73 -19.36 19.74
CA VAL A 43 -14.18 -20.67 20.27
C VAL A 43 -13.08 -21.72 20.12
N MET A 44 -12.41 -21.77 18.96
CA MET A 44 -11.27 -22.68 18.76
C MET A 44 -10.12 -22.37 19.71
N ARG A 45 -9.83 -21.09 19.94
CA ARG A 45 -8.76 -20.66 20.89
C ARG A 45 -9.07 -21.09 22.32
N VAL A 46 -10.31 -20.91 22.75
CA VAL A 46 -10.76 -21.35 24.08
C VAL A 46 -10.69 -22.88 24.21
N LEU A 47 -11.09 -23.63 23.18
CA LEU A 47 -10.97 -25.08 23.17
C LEU A 47 -9.53 -25.55 23.38
N VAL A 48 -8.59 -24.95 22.64
CA VAL A 48 -7.16 -25.28 22.75
C VAL A 48 -6.63 -24.95 24.16
N LEU A 49 -7.00 -23.80 24.73
CA LEU A 49 -6.60 -23.41 26.09
C LEU A 49 -7.17 -24.37 27.15
N VAL A 50 -8.43 -24.77 27.02
CA VAL A 50 -9.06 -25.74 27.93
C VAL A 50 -8.37 -27.10 27.85
N LEU A 51 -8.04 -27.57 26.65
CA LEU A 51 -7.30 -28.82 26.47
C LEU A 51 -5.88 -28.73 27.04
N ALA A 52 -5.18 -27.58 26.87
CA ALA A 52 -3.86 -27.38 27.46
C ALA A 52 -3.91 -27.37 28.99
N ALA A 53 -4.86 -26.70 29.59
CA ALA A 53 -5.07 -26.71 31.05
C ALA A 53 -5.43 -28.11 31.55
N GLY A 54 -6.32 -28.82 30.84
CA GLY A 54 -6.69 -30.19 31.15
C GLY A 54 -5.52 -31.17 31.10
N PHE A 55 -4.54 -30.95 30.19
CA PHE A 55 -3.34 -31.75 30.13
C PHE A 55 -2.51 -31.67 31.41
N VAL A 56 -2.32 -30.49 31.95
CA VAL A 56 -1.61 -30.31 33.23
C VAL A 56 -2.34 -31.04 34.36
N VAL A 57 -3.64 -30.89 34.42
CA VAL A 57 -4.47 -31.58 35.43
C VAL A 57 -4.37 -33.08 35.30
N ALA A 58 -4.43 -33.63 34.10
CA ALA A 58 -4.28 -35.05 33.81
C ALA A 58 -2.92 -35.62 34.26
N LEU A 59 -1.83 -34.84 34.03
CA LEU A 59 -0.48 -35.23 34.48
C LEU A 59 -0.40 -35.24 36.01
N VAL A 60 -0.91 -34.23 36.69
CA VAL A 60 -0.91 -34.16 38.16
C VAL A 60 -1.75 -35.27 38.75
N PHE A 61 -2.92 -35.55 38.16
CA PHE A 61 -3.78 -36.66 38.59
C PHE A 61 -3.09 -38.02 38.44
N SER A 62 -2.45 -38.26 37.29
CA SER A 62 -1.66 -39.49 37.03
C SER A 62 -0.46 -39.64 37.96
N TRP A 63 0.08 -38.52 38.47
CA TRP A 63 1.17 -38.52 39.44
C TRP A 63 0.71 -38.87 40.86
N VAL A 64 -0.47 -38.36 41.28
CA VAL A 64 -0.97 -38.43 42.67
C VAL A 64 -1.78 -39.69 42.95
N TYR A 65 -2.51 -40.22 41.95
CA TYR A 65 -3.45 -41.31 42.13
C TYR A 65 -3.11 -42.53 41.30
N GLU A 66 -3.30 -43.73 41.89
CA GLU A 66 -3.20 -45.01 41.23
C GLU A 66 -4.56 -45.76 41.26
N LEU A 67 -4.92 -46.40 40.13
CA LEU A 67 -6.13 -47.24 40.04
C LEU A 67 -5.83 -48.62 40.66
N THR A 68 -6.61 -48.98 41.69
CA THR A 68 -6.58 -50.29 42.31
C THR A 68 -7.90 -51.01 42.11
N PRO A 69 -8.02 -52.35 42.36
CA PRO A 69 -9.30 -53.09 42.28
C PRO A 69 -10.39 -52.53 43.19
N GLU A 70 -9.99 -51.81 44.22
CA GLU A 70 -10.89 -51.23 45.23
C GLU A 70 -11.22 -49.74 44.96
N GLY A 71 -10.73 -49.17 43.84
CA GLY A 71 -10.96 -47.79 43.43
C GLY A 71 -9.70 -46.95 43.38
N LEU A 72 -9.87 -45.58 43.31
CA LEU A 72 -8.79 -44.59 43.30
C LEU A 72 -8.19 -44.43 44.69
N LYS A 73 -6.90 -44.78 44.87
CA LYS A 73 -6.15 -44.55 46.12
C LYS A 73 -4.94 -43.68 45.89
N ARG A 74 -4.46 -42.99 46.92
CA ARG A 74 -3.20 -42.24 46.84
C ARG A 74 -2.00 -43.21 46.82
N ASP A 75 -1.00 -42.96 46.04
CA ASP A 75 0.15 -43.81 45.81
C ASP A 75 0.86 -44.34 47.06
N HIS A 76 0.91 -43.56 48.18
CA HIS A 76 1.50 -43.98 49.44
C HIS A 76 0.62 -44.93 50.28
N GLU A 77 -0.62 -45.22 49.86
CA GLU A 77 -1.54 -46.15 50.53
C GLU A 77 -1.65 -47.50 49.77
N VAL A 78 -0.89 -47.69 48.69
CA VAL A 78 -0.94 -48.90 47.84
C VAL A 78 0.24 -49.82 48.18
N ASP A 79 -0.06 -51.08 48.57
CA ASP A 79 0.97 -52.10 48.73
C ASP A 79 1.60 -52.45 47.35
N PRO A 80 2.93 -52.40 47.18
CA PRO A 80 3.61 -52.65 45.92
C PRO A 80 3.31 -54.04 45.28
N LYS A 81 2.84 -55.01 46.07
CA LYS A 81 2.47 -56.36 45.63
C LYS A 81 1.01 -56.45 45.17
N ALA A 82 0.16 -55.47 45.49
CA ALA A 82 -1.26 -55.44 45.13
C ALA A 82 -1.57 -54.50 43.95
N SER A 83 -0.55 -53.81 43.41
CA SER A 83 -0.71 -52.86 42.28
C SER A 83 -1.08 -53.60 40.97
N ILE A 84 -2.19 -53.17 40.36
CA ILE A 84 -2.62 -53.65 39.02
C ILE A 84 -2.07 -52.74 37.88
N ALA A 85 -1.06 -51.95 38.17
CA ALA A 85 -0.45 -51.01 37.21
C ALA A 85 -0.08 -51.70 35.87
N HIS A 86 0.34 -52.97 35.91
CA HIS A 86 0.66 -53.73 34.71
C HIS A 86 -0.56 -54.13 33.85
N GLN A 87 -1.73 -54.35 34.47
CA GLN A 87 -2.98 -54.64 33.76
C GLN A 87 -3.62 -53.35 33.23
N THR A 88 -3.55 -52.28 34.02
CA THR A 88 -3.98 -50.94 33.59
C THR A 88 -3.12 -50.44 32.45
N ALA A 89 -1.79 -50.69 32.48
CA ALA A 89 -0.89 -50.38 31.41
C ALA A 89 -1.27 -51.07 30.08
N LYS A 90 -1.62 -52.36 30.07
CA LYS A 90 -2.07 -53.09 28.88
C LYS A 90 -3.38 -52.51 28.31
N LYS A 91 -4.36 -52.19 29.20
CA LYS A 91 -5.61 -51.56 28.76
C LYS A 91 -5.41 -50.14 28.18
N LEU A 92 -4.48 -49.38 28.75
CA LEU A 92 -4.13 -48.05 28.26
C LEU A 92 -3.38 -48.16 26.89
N ASP A 93 -2.48 -49.13 26.73
CA ASP A 93 -1.80 -49.39 25.46
C ASP A 93 -2.81 -49.75 24.35
N VAL A 94 -3.80 -50.61 24.64
CA VAL A 94 -4.89 -50.91 23.70
C VAL A 94 -5.75 -49.66 23.39
N ALA A 95 -6.10 -48.87 24.41
CA ALA A 95 -6.84 -47.62 24.18
C ALA A 95 -6.06 -46.63 23.31
N VAL A 96 -4.76 -46.46 23.54
CA VAL A 96 -3.88 -45.62 22.72
C VAL A 96 -3.81 -46.13 21.27
N ILE A 97 -3.67 -47.43 21.07
CA ILE A 97 -3.66 -48.05 19.73
C ILE A 97 -4.98 -47.81 18.99
N VAL A 98 -6.12 -48.00 19.68
CA VAL A 98 -7.46 -47.74 19.12
C VAL A 98 -7.62 -46.26 18.75
N LEU A 99 -7.20 -45.35 19.63
CA LEU A 99 -7.24 -43.91 19.35
C LEU A 99 -6.32 -43.52 18.20
N LEU A 100 -5.12 -44.10 18.09
CA LEU A 100 -4.20 -43.91 16.98
C LEU A 100 -4.77 -44.42 15.65
N VAL A 101 -5.38 -45.61 15.64
CA VAL A 101 -6.06 -46.14 14.45
C VAL A 101 -7.22 -45.28 14.03
N LEU A 102 -7.99 -44.76 14.99
CA LEU A 102 -9.10 -43.84 14.74
C LEU A 102 -8.58 -42.50 14.23
N ALA A 103 -7.50 -41.98 14.80
CA ALA A 103 -6.83 -40.76 14.37
C ALA A 103 -6.27 -40.90 12.93
N ILE A 104 -5.62 -42.03 12.61
CA ILE A 104 -5.16 -42.31 11.25
C ILE A 104 -6.36 -42.48 10.31
N GLY A 105 -7.41 -43.15 10.72
CA GLY A 105 -8.66 -43.29 9.96
C GLY A 105 -9.29 -41.93 9.62
N VAL A 106 -9.40 -41.04 10.61
CA VAL A 106 -9.91 -39.67 10.42
C VAL A 106 -8.96 -38.86 9.54
N ALA A 107 -7.65 -38.93 9.76
CA ALA A 107 -6.66 -38.25 8.92
C ALA A 107 -6.71 -38.74 7.47
N THR A 108 -6.77 -40.05 7.25
CA THR A 108 -6.90 -40.64 5.92
C THR A 108 -8.24 -40.30 5.27
N TYR A 109 -9.34 -40.31 6.04
CA TYR A 109 -10.66 -39.90 5.57
C TYR A 109 -10.72 -38.41 5.22
N THR A 110 -10.11 -37.53 6.03
CA THR A 110 -10.00 -36.11 5.71
C THR A 110 -9.04 -35.83 4.57
N HIS A 111 -7.96 -36.62 4.42
CA HIS A 111 -7.08 -36.58 3.24
C HIS A 111 -7.75 -37.14 1.98
N LEU A 112 -8.54 -38.19 2.08
CA LEU A 112 -9.29 -38.76 0.96
C LEU A 112 -10.53 -37.94 0.60
N ARG A 113 -11.14 -37.24 1.58
CA ARG A 113 -12.19 -36.25 1.34
C ARG A 113 -11.65 -34.86 0.99
N LYS A 114 -10.38 -34.59 1.19
CA LYS A 114 -9.63 -33.67 0.35
C LYS A 114 -9.29 -34.42 -0.99
N ALA A 115 -10.27 -34.99 -1.64
CA ALA A 115 -10.38 -34.81 -3.08
C ALA A 115 -10.12 -33.33 -3.29
N PRO A 116 -9.26 -32.89 -4.23
CA PRO A 116 -9.00 -31.50 -4.41
C PRO A 116 -10.37 -30.85 -4.32
N THR A 117 -10.62 -30.09 -3.23
CA THR A 117 -11.58 -29.01 -3.35
C THR A 117 -11.02 -28.33 -4.57
N SER A 118 -11.59 -28.66 -5.69
CA SER A 118 -11.60 -27.77 -6.82
C SER A 118 -11.83 -26.47 -6.15
N PRO A 119 -10.84 -25.54 -6.15
CA PRO A 119 -11.03 -24.22 -5.56
C PRO A 119 -12.42 -23.89 -5.98
N THR A 120 -13.30 -23.51 -5.04
CA THR A 120 -14.68 -23.10 -5.29
C THR A 120 -14.62 -22.47 -6.63
N ALA A 121 -15.22 -23.12 -7.64
CA ALA A 121 -14.95 -22.75 -9.01
C ALA A 121 -15.12 -21.25 -9.00
N PRO A 122 -14.07 -20.45 -9.24
CA PRO A 122 -14.24 -19.03 -9.42
C PRO A 122 -15.39 -19.01 -10.38
N SER A 123 -16.48 -18.37 -9.99
CA SER A 123 -17.78 -18.30 -10.67
C SER A 123 -17.50 -18.47 -12.14
N THR A 124 -17.96 -19.53 -12.77
CA THR A 124 -17.72 -19.90 -14.14
C THR A 124 -16.86 -18.85 -14.85
N VAL A 125 -15.53 -19.00 -14.76
CA VAL A 125 -14.67 -18.33 -15.75
C VAL A 125 -15.27 -18.82 -17.03
N ASP A 126 -15.93 -17.90 -17.71
CA ASP A 126 -16.42 -18.15 -19.04
C ASP A 126 -15.31 -18.91 -19.74
N ALA A 127 -15.59 -20.15 -20.14
CA ALA A 127 -14.69 -21.00 -20.88
C ALA A 127 -14.40 -20.43 -22.27
N THR A 128 -14.32 -19.11 -22.39
CA THR A 128 -14.23 -18.30 -23.60
C THR A 128 -12.96 -17.46 -23.72
N ASP A 129 -12.09 -17.38 -22.73
CA ASP A 129 -10.76 -16.78 -22.97
C ASP A 129 -9.72 -17.87 -23.32
N ALA A 130 -9.94 -18.54 -24.45
CA ALA A 130 -9.01 -19.50 -25.06
C ALA A 130 -7.77 -18.83 -25.66
N ARG A 131 -7.50 -17.56 -25.29
CA ARG A 131 -6.30 -16.84 -25.75
C ARG A 131 -5.05 -17.46 -25.18
N PRO A 132 -3.97 -17.60 -25.99
CA PRO A 132 -2.66 -17.97 -25.49
C PRO A 132 -2.26 -17.02 -24.35
N SER A 133 -1.72 -17.59 -23.28
CA SER A 133 -1.21 -16.81 -22.16
C SER A 133 0.19 -17.27 -21.76
N LEU A 134 1.07 -16.30 -21.49
CA LEU A 134 2.51 -16.49 -21.31
C LEU A 134 3.01 -15.74 -20.08
N ALA A 135 3.86 -16.39 -19.29
CA ALA A 135 4.74 -15.72 -18.34
C ALA A 135 6.20 -15.79 -18.84
N VAL A 136 6.88 -14.66 -18.82
CA VAL A 136 8.33 -14.60 -19.09
C VAL A 136 9.03 -14.49 -17.75
N LEU A 137 9.66 -15.58 -17.30
CA LEU A 137 10.40 -15.60 -16.03
C LEU A 137 11.75 -14.89 -16.16
N PRO A 138 12.29 -14.32 -15.07
CA PRO A 138 13.61 -13.72 -15.06
C PRO A 138 14.68 -14.68 -15.55
N PHE A 139 15.43 -14.27 -16.57
CA PHE A 139 16.52 -15.07 -17.11
C PHE A 139 17.67 -15.12 -16.10
N VAL A 140 18.18 -16.31 -15.85
CA VAL A 140 19.23 -16.55 -14.87
C VAL A 140 20.55 -15.97 -15.38
N ASN A 141 21.19 -15.08 -14.59
CA ASN A 141 22.53 -14.60 -14.89
C ASN A 141 23.56 -15.70 -14.63
N MET A 142 24.18 -16.22 -15.67
CA MET A 142 25.28 -17.20 -15.60
C MET A 142 26.66 -16.56 -15.89
N SER A 143 26.75 -15.24 -15.85
CA SER A 143 28.00 -14.53 -16.03
C SER A 143 28.86 -14.63 -14.78
N ALA A 144 30.19 -14.55 -14.95
CA ALA A 144 31.12 -14.55 -13.81
C ALA A 144 31.04 -13.27 -12.96
N VAL A 145 30.37 -12.23 -13.46
CA VAL A 145 30.27 -10.91 -12.86
C VAL A 145 28.82 -10.70 -12.40
N ALA A 146 28.61 -10.56 -11.10
CA ALA A 146 27.29 -10.38 -10.51
C ALA A 146 26.59 -9.09 -10.99
N GLU A 147 27.37 -8.06 -11.27
CA GLU A 147 26.89 -6.77 -11.81
C GLU A 147 26.19 -6.89 -13.17
N ASN A 148 26.29 -8.03 -13.86
CA ASN A 148 25.51 -8.28 -15.08
C ASN A 148 24.05 -8.72 -14.81
N GLU A 149 23.61 -8.80 -13.56
CA GLU A 149 22.23 -9.14 -13.20
C GLU A 149 21.22 -8.21 -13.87
N TYR A 150 21.47 -6.88 -13.82
CA TYR A 150 20.60 -5.91 -14.49
C TYR A 150 20.42 -6.17 -16.00
N PHE A 151 21.43 -6.75 -16.65
CA PHE A 151 21.36 -7.06 -18.06
C PHE A 151 20.43 -8.26 -18.33
N SER A 152 20.50 -9.30 -17.51
CA SER A 152 19.59 -10.45 -17.62
C SER A 152 18.14 -10.06 -17.30
N ASP A 153 17.95 -9.23 -16.28
CA ASP A 153 16.64 -8.68 -15.92
C ASP A 153 16.07 -7.82 -17.04
N GLY A 154 16.90 -6.93 -17.59
CA GLY A 154 16.49 -6.04 -18.65
C GLY A 154 16.18 -6.75 -19.97
N LEU A 155 16.96 -7.80 -20.33
CA LEU A 155 16.63 -8.64 -21.46
C LEU A 155 15.26 -9.31 -21.27
N THR A 156 14.99 -9.83 -20.08
CA THR A 156 13.71 -10.43 -19.74
C THR A 156 12.57 -9.42 -19.91
N GLU A 157 12.75 -8.21 -19.40
CA GLU A 157 11.77 -7.12 -19.50
C GLU A 157 11.51 -6.70 -20.95
N THR A 158 12.56 -6.60 -21.75
CA THR A 158 12.42 -6.28 -23.19
C THR A 158 11.64 -7.37 -23.93
N LEU A 159 11.97 -8.63 -23.72
CA LEU A 159 11.24 -9.77 -24.31
C LEU A 159 9.76 -9.77 -23.87
N LEU A 160 9.52 -9.49 -22.60
CA LEU A 160 8.15 -9.36 -22.07
C LEU A 160 7.40 -8.25 -22.79
N ASN A 161 8.00 -7.05 -22.94
CA ASN A 161 7.38 -5.91 -23.60
C ASN A 161 7.11 -6.18 -25.10
N MET A 162 8.03 -6.82 -25.80
CA MET A 162 7.84 -7.21 -27.21
C MET A 162 6.68 -8.21 -27.35
N LEU A 163 6.63 -9.22 -26.50
CA LEU A 163 5.58 -10.24 -26.52
C LEU A 163 4.22 -9.67 -26.07
N ALA A 164 4.22 -8.66 -25.19
CA ALA A 164 3.00 -7.97 -24.78
C ALA A 164 2.33 -7.16 -25.91
N GLN A 165 3.07 -6.81 -26.96
CA GLN A 165 2.53 -6.15 -28.16
C GLN A 165 1.88 -7.13 -29.15
N VAL A 166 2.08 -8.44 -28.97
CA VAL A 166 1.50 -9.47 -29.85
C VAL A 166 0.00 -9.51 -29.66
N GLU A 167 -0.74 -9.22 -30.74
CA GLU A 167 -2.20 -9.22 -30.71
C GLU A 167 -2.75 -10.61 -30.34
N GLY A 168 -3.70 -10.66 -29.43
CA GLY A 168 -4.32 -11.91 -28.97
C GLY A 168 -3.51 -12.72 -27.94
N LEU A 169 -2.27 -12.32 -27.61
CA LEU A 169 -1.46 -12.94 -26.55
C LEU A 169 -1.64 -12.20 -25.23
N LYS A 170 -2.04 -12.94 -24.19
CA LYS A 170 -2.02 -12.42 -22.80
C LYS A 170 -0.63 -12.66 -22.21
N VAL A 171 0.10 -11.63 -21.85
CA VAL A 171 1.41 -11.73 -21.23
C VAL A 171 1.32 -11.26 -19.79
N THR A 172 1.84 -12.08 -18.85
CA THR A 172 1.93 -11.70 -17.43
C THR A 172 2.96 -10.58 -17.29
N ALA A 173 2.60 -9.57 -16.51
CA ALA A 173 3.49 -8.43 -16.31
C ALA A 173 4.76 -8.81 -15.53
N ARG A 174 5.77 -7.95 -15.67
CA ARG A 174 7.08 -8.10 -15.05
C ARG A 174 6.99 -8.36 -13.54
N THR A 175 6.17 -7.60 -12.83
CA THR A 175 6.11 -7.64 -11.36
C THR A 175 5.76 -9.03 -10.85
N SER A 176 4.73 -9.66 -11.42
CA SER A 176 4.33 -11.03 -11.05
C SER A 176 5.35 -12.07 -11.49
N ALA A 177 5.94 -11.93 -12.68
CA ALA A 177 6.95 -12.87 -13.16
C ALA A 177 8.23 -12.83 -12.29
N PHE A 178 8.68 -11.63 -11.89
CA PHE A 178 9.88 -11.43 -11.08
C PHE A 178 9.72 -11.83 -9.60
N ALA A 179 8.50 -12.00 -9.10
CA ALA A 179 8.25 -12.57 -7.78
C ALA A 179 8.78 -14.03 -7.65
N PHE A 180 9.05 -14.67 -8.77
CA PHE A 180 9.62 -16.03 -8.81
C PHE A 180 11.13 -16.04 -9.05
N LYS A 181 11.80 -14.88 -9.10
CA LYS A 181 13.24 -14.78 -9.28
C LYS A 181 13.99 -15.52 -8.16
N GLY A 182 14.89 -16.45 -8.55
CA GLY A 182 15.69 -17.23 -7.61
C GLY A 182 14.92 -18.27 -6.80
N THR A 183 13.64 -18.50 -7.10
CA THR A 183 12.84 -19.57 -6.44
C THR A 183 13.05 -20.91 -7.15
N ASN A 184 12.95 -22.01 -6.38
CA ASN A 184 12.99 -23.38 -6.92
C ASN A 184 11.58 -24.00 -7.06
N LYS A 185 10.57 -23.15 -7.38
CA LYS A 185 9.20 -23.63 -7.56
C LYS A 185 9.03 -24.40 -8.87
N ASP A 186 8.15 -25.39 -8.86
CA ASP A 186 7.77 -26.12 -10.09
C ASP A 186 7.08 -25.17 -11.09
N ILE A 187 7.43 -25.28 -12.36
CA ILE A 187 6.89 -24.41 -13.44
C ILE A 187 5.35 -24.46 -13.49
N ARG A 188 4.74 -25.61 -13.19
CA ARG A 188 3.28 -25.76 -13.14
C ARG A 188 2.65 -24.99 -11.97
N GLU A 189 3.34 -24.95 -10.83
CA GLU A 189 2.93 -24.14 -9.68
C GLU A 189 3.00 -22.64 -10.02
N ILE A 190 4.09 -22.20 -10.66
CA ILE A 190 4.29 -20.83 -11.12
C ILE A 190 3.19 -20.46 -12.12
N ALA A 191 2.97 -21.30 -13.13
CA ALA A 191 1.97 -21.04 -14.16
C ALA A 191 0.55 -20.98 -13.60
N THR A 192 0.22 -21.84 -12.62
CA THR A 192 -1.06 -21.80 -11.91
C THR A 192 -1.23 -20.49 -11.14
N THR A 193 -0.19 -20.06 -10.43
CA THR A 193 -0.20 -18.81 -9.66
C THR A 193 -0.36 -17.58 -10.56
N LEU A 194 0.30 -17.61 -11.74
CA LEU A 194 0.26 -16.53 -12.72
C LEU A 194 -0.94 -16.61 -13.68
N ASN A 195 -1.71 -17.70 -13.61
CA ASN A 195 -2.86 -17.96 -14.50
C ASN A 195 -2.47 -17.89 -15.98
N VAL A 196 -1.42 -18.67 -16.35
CA VAL A 196 -0.90 -18.77 -17.72
C VAL A 196 -0.83 -20.22 -18.17
N ASN A 197 -0.85 -20.44 -19.51
CA ASN A 197 -0.76 -21.77 -20.12
C ASN A 197 0.61 -22.08 -20.75
N ALA A 198 1.53 -21.10 -20.75
CA ALA A 198 2.92 -21.32 -21.13
C ALA A 198 3.88 -20.44 -20.30
N VAL A 199 5.12 -20.91 -20.17
CA VAL A 199 6.19 -20.20 -19.46
C VAL A 199 7.42 -20.15 -20.35
N LEU A 200 7.99 -18.95 -20.52
CA LEU A 200 9.30 -18.71 -21.13
C LEU A 200 10.32 -18.52 -20.00
N GLU A 201 11.34 -19.36 -19.98
CA GLU A 201 12.47 -19.22 -19.07
C GLU A 201 13.80 -19.25 -19.85
N GLY A 202 14.88 -18.87 -19.19
CA GLY A 202 16.17 -18.88 -19.85
C GLY A 202 17.35 -18.49 -18.97
N SER A 203 18.51 -18.37 -19.62
CA SER A 203 19.74 -17.92 -18.98
C SER A 203 20.54 -17.01 -19.90
N VAL A 204 21.30 -16.11 -19.28
CA VAL A 204 22.19 -15.15 -19.97
C VAL A 204 23.60 -15.30 -19.42
N GLN A 205 24.57 -15.42 -20.30
CA GLN A 205 25.98 -15.39 -19.96
C GLN A 205 26.67 -14.31 -20.81
N ARG A 206 27.16 -13.27 -20.15
CA ARG A 206 27.92 -12.17 -20.80
C ARG A 206 29.40 -12.25 -20.44
N ALA A 207 30.26 -12.16 -21.45
CA ALA A 207 31.71 -12.10 -21.32
C ALA A 207 32.27 -11.03 -22.27
N GLY A 208 32.43 -9.80 -21.75
CA GLY A 208 32.81 -8.65 -22.54
C GLY A 208 31.75 -8.32 -23.61
N GLN A 209 32.12 -8.43 -24.88
CA GLN A 209 31.23 -8.19 -26.03
C GLN A 209 30.49 -9.46 -26.49
N ARG A 210 30.76 -10.63 -25.91
CA ARG A 210 30.03 -11.86 -26.25
C ARG A 210 28.88 -12.10 -25.28
N VAL A 211 27.74 -12.50 -25.84
CA VAL A 211 26.55 -12.86 -25.10
C VAL A 211 26.07 -14.23 -25.57
N ARG A 212 25.85 -15.14 -24.61
CA ARG A 212 25.15 -16.40 -24.86
C ARG A 212 23.80 -16.36 -24.14
N ILE A 213 22.72 -16.54 -24.89
CA ILE A 213 21.36 -16.56 -24.39
C ILE A 213 20.78 -17.94 -24.69
N THR A 214 20.22 -18.61 -23.67
CA THR A 214 19.43 -19.82 -23.85
C THR A 214 17.99 -19.49 -23.44
N ALA A 215 17.03 -19.80 -24.31
CA ALA A 215 15.62 -19.57 -24.05
C ALA A 215 14.82 -20.87 -24.28
N GLN A 216 13.83 -21.12 -23.44
CA GLN A 216 13.00 -22.32 -23.45
C GLN A 216 11.55 -21.96 -23.19
N LEU A 217 10.64 -22.43 -24.06
CA LEU A 217 9.20 -22.29 -23.90
C LEU A 217 8.63 -23.62 -23.40
N ILE A 218 7.88 -23.57 -22.32
CA ILE A 218 7.37 -24.73 -21.59
C ILE A 218 5.85 -24.68 -21.55
N ASP A 219 5.19 -25.79 -21.86
CA ASP A 219 3.75 -25.96 -21.65
C ASP A 219 3.46 -26.09 -20.15
N ALA A 220 2.59 -25.22 -19.62
CA ALA A 220 2.24 -25.22 -18.20
C ALA A 220 1.42 -26.45 -17.75
N ARG A 221 0.77 -27.16 -18.69
CA ARG A 221 -0.11 -28.30 -18.41
C ARG A 221 0.67 -29.55 -18.02
N ASP A 222 1.77 -29.80 -18.71
CA ASP A 222 2.55 -31.06 -18.55
C ASP A 222 4.02 -30.81 -18.26
N GLY A 223 4.52 -29.57 -18.36
CA GLY A 223 5.92 -29.21 -18.13
C GLY A 223 6.84 -29.57 -19.30
N ASN A 224 6.29 -29.92 -20.47
CA ASN A 224 7.09 -30.27 -21.63
C ASN A 224 7.62 -29.02 -22.36
N HIS A 225 8.83 -29.12 -22.88
CA HIS A 225 9.39 -28.06 -23.71
C HIS A 225 8.71 -28.04 -25.08
N LEU A 226 8.03 -26.92 -25.37
CA LEU A 226 7.48 -26.63 -26.70
C LEU A 226 8.58 -26.19 -27.66
N TRP A 227 9.57 -25.46 -27.15
CA TRP A 227 10.68 -24.96 -27.91
C TRP A 227 11.89 -24.70 -27.00
N SER A 228 13.10 -24.86 -27.52
CA SER A 228 14.36 -24.53 -26.85
C SER A 228 15.44 -24.16 -27.86
N GLN A 229 16.14 -23.05 -27.64
CA GLN A 229 17.23 -22.59 -28.50
C GLN A 229 18.29 -21.81 -27.72
N SER A 230 19.55 -21.94 -28.19
CA SER A 230 20.68 -21.17 -27.66
C SER A 230 21.27 -20.29 -28.74
N TYR A 231 21.59 -19.07 -28.38
CA TYR A 231 22.21 -18.04 -29.25
C TYR A 231 23.57 -17.67 -28.67
N ASP A 232 24.61 -17.68 -29.51
CA ASP A 232 25.97 -17.26 -29.15
C ASP A 232 26.39 -16.20 -30.16
N ARG A 233 26.39 -14.94 -29.78
CA ARG A 233 26.54 -13.77 -30.65
C ARG A 233 27.35 -12.67 -29.98
N THR A 234 27.55 -11.58 -30.67
CA THR A 234 28.10 -10.33 -30.11
C THR A 234 27.01 -9.48 -29.49
N LEU A 235 27.37 -8.53 -28.63
CA LEU A 235 26.44 -7.60 -28.02
C LEU A 235 25.70 -6.74 -29.07
N ASP A 236 26.35 -6.47 -30.18
CA ASP A 236 25.77 -5.70 -31.32
C ASP A 236 24.63 -6.47 -32.00
N ASP A 237 24.61 -7.82 -31.91
CA ASP A 237 23.57 -8.68 -32.45
C ASP A 237 22.40 -8.90 -31.46
N LEU A 238 22.42 -8.26 -30.27
CA LEU A 238 21.46 -8.52 -29.19
C LEU A 238 20.02 -8.29 -29.64
N PHE A 239 19.76 -7.22 -30.36
CA PHE A 239 18.42 -6.87 -30.85
C PHE A 239 17.91 -7.93 -31.83
N THR A 240 18.75 -8.38 -32.76
CA THR A 240 18.39 -9.48 -33.67
C THR A 240 18.03 -10.75 -32.90
N ILE A 241 18.74 -11.05 -31.80
CA ILE A 241 18.42 -12.22 -30.95
C ILE A 241 17.09 -12.04 -30.25
N GLN A 242 16.79 -10.84 -29.74
CA GLN A 242 15.52 -10.56 -29.09
C GLN A 242 14.36 -10.74 -30.07
N ASP A 243 14.48 -10.20 -31.28
CA ASP A 243 13.49 -10.35 -32.35
C ASP A 243 13.30 -11.84 -32.73
N GLU A 244 14.40 -12.60 -32.88
CA GLU A 244 14.37 -14.02 -33.19
C GLU A 244 13.66 -14.82 -32.10
N ILE A 245 13.95 -14.55 -30.80
CA ILE A 245 13.31 -15.23 -29.65
C ILE A 245 11.83 -14.89 -29.63
N ALA A 246 11.46 -13.63 -29.67
CA ALA A 246 10.09 -13.18 -29.58
C ALA A 246 9.24 -13.72 -30.73
N ALA A 247 9.78 -13.69 -31.97
CA ALA A 247 9.11 -14.28 -33.14
C ALA A 247 8.99 -15.81 -33.05
N ALA A 248 9.99 -16.50 -32.51
CA ALA A 248 9.92 -17.96 -32.32
C ALA A 248 8.88 -18.34 -31.27
N VAL A 249 8.83 -17.62 -30.16
CA VAL A 249 7.85 -17.83 -29.09
C VAL A 249 6.42 -17.56 -29.61
N ALA A 250 6.19 -16.44 -30.30
CA ALA A 250 4.89 -16.10 -30.87
C ALA A 250 4.40 -17.17 -31.86
N ARG A 251 5.28 -17.63 -32.77
CA ARG A 251 4.97 -18.71 -33.71
C ARG A 251 4.62 -20.02 -33.00
N GLU A 252 5.40 -20.41 -32.00
CA GLU A 252 5.20 -21.67 -31.32
C GLU A 252 3.91 -21.67 -30.48
N LEU A 253 3.62 -20.57 -29.79
CA LEU A 253 2.38 -20.39 -29.05
C LEU A 253 1.14 -20.42 -29.97
N THR A 254 1.23 -19.74 -31.13
CA THR A 254 0.15 -19.77 -32.13
C THR A 254 -0.09 -21.19 -32.62
N ARG A 255 0.97 -21.93 -32.93
CA ARG A 255 0.89 -23.32 -33.40
C ARG A 255 0.32 -24.26 -32.35
N SER A 256 0.80 -24.18 -31.11
CA SER A 256 0.50 -25.15 -30.04
C SER A 256 -0.84 -24.92 -29.38
N LEU A 257 -1.30 -23.65 -29.28
CA LEU A 257 -2.50 -23.28 -28.56
C LEU A 257 -3.69 -22.92 -29.45
N LEU A 258 -3.45 -22.37 -30.65
CA LEU A 258 -4.53 -21.96 -31.58
C LEU A 258 -4.67 -22.92 -32.77
N GLY A 259 -3.74 -23.85 -32.98
CA GLY A 259 -3.75 -24.82 -34.08
C GLY A 259 -3.11 -24.32 -35.39
N ALA A 260 -2.72 -25.26 -36.24
CA ALA A 260 -2.09 -24.98 -37.53
C ALA A 260 -3.11 -24.31 -38.49
N GLY A 261 -2.85 -23.07 -38.88
CA GLY A 261 -3.69 -22.33 -39.83
C GLY A 261 -3.96 -20.89 -39.44
N ASN A 262 -3.65 -20.48 -38.22
CA ASN A 262 -3.76 -19.09 -37.80
C ASN A 262 -2.54 -18.26 -38.26
N THR A 263 -2.77 -17.02 -38.64
CA THR A 263 -1.72 -16.06 -38.97
C THR A 263 -0.87 -15.79 -37.74
N VAL A 264 0.46 -15.87 -37.89
CA VAL A 264 1.39 -15.49 -36.80
C VAL A 264 1.30 -13.98 -36.61
N PRO A 265 0.98 -13.50 -35.42
CA PRO A 265 0.94 -12.07 -35.15
C PRO A 265 2.33 -11.41 -35.36
N THR A 266 2.33 -10.15 -35.76
CA THR A 266 3.55 -9.35 -35.85
C THR A 266 4.06 -9.10 -34.43
N VAL A 267 5.32 -9.36 -34.19
CA VAL A 267 6.00 -9.03 -32.93
C VAL A 267 6.49 -7.59 -33.01
N GLY A 268 6.37 -6.83 -31.92
CA GLY A 268 6.91 -5.47 -31.85
C GLY A 268 8.44 -5.49 -31.98
N GLU A 269 9.00 -4.43 -32.53
CA GLU A 269 10.45 -4.23 -32.61
C GLU A 269 11.00 -3.63 -31.29
N VAL A 270 12.28 -3.88 -31.00
CA VAL A 270 12.98 -3.16 -29.92
C VAL A 270 13.05 -1.69 -30.31
N GLY A 271 12.74 -0.81 -29.36
CA GLY A 271 12.63 0.64 -29.62
C GLY A 271 13.97 1.36 -29.94
N THR A 272 15.10 0.65 -29.97
CA THR A 272 16.42 1.19 -30.33
C THR A 272 17.32 0.11 -30.92
N HIS A 273 18.28 0.53 -31.77
CA HIS A 273 19.39 -0.30 -32.27
C HIS A 273 20.75 0.16 -31.72
N ASP A 274 20.80 1.16 -30.85
CA ASP A 274 22.02 1.63 -30.19
C ASP A 274 22.22 0.85 -28.85
N GLY A 275 23.22 -0.05 -28.84
CA GLY A 275 23.53 -0.91 -27.70
C GLY A 275 23.91 -0.14 -26.42
N GLU A 276 24.52 1.07 -26.55
CA GLU A 276 24.86 1.91 -25.41
C GLU A 276 23.61 2.60 -24.83
N ALA A 277 22.74 3.11 -25.73
CA ALA A 277 21.44 3.66 -25.31
C ALA A 277 20.59 2.63 -24.59
N PHE A 278 20.60 1.40 -25.10
CA PHE A 278 19.89 0.27 -24.46
C PHE A 278 20.46 -0.09 -23.08
N ASP A 279 21.81 -0.21 -22.93
CA ASP A 279 22.44 -0.47 -21.62
C ASP A 279 22.11 0.64 -20.60
N LEU A 280 22.12 1.90 -21.02
CA LEU A 280 21.73 3.04 -20.17
C LEU A 280 20.26 2.97 -19.76
N TYR A 281 19.37 2.61 -20.68
CA TYR A 281 17.94 2.40 -20.40
C TYR A 281 17.75 1.28 -19.35
N LEU A 282 18.39 0.12 -19.54
CA LEU A 282 18.30 -1.00 -18.59
C LEU A 282 18.80 -0.61 -17.19
N ARG A 283 19.88 0.15 -17.11
CA ARG A 283 20.37 0.68 -15.81
C ARG A 283 19.37 1.65 -15.17
N GLY A 284 18.72 2.49 -15.96
CA GLY A 284 17.66 3.38 -15.49
C GLY A 284 16.46 2.61 -14.97
N MET A 285 16.00 1.61 -15.71
CA MET A 285 14.90 0.72 -15.30
C MET A 285 15.23 -0.06 -14.02
N ALA A 286 16.47 -0.54 -13.89
CA ALA A 286 16.91 -1.23 -12.67
C ALA A 286 16.78 -0.31 -11.45
N GLN A 287 17.08 0.98 -11.55
CA GLN A 287 16.90 1.94 -10.46
C GLN A 287 15.41 2.18 -10.12
N ILE A 288 14.55 2.33 -11.15
CA ILE A 288 13.08 2.44 -10.94
C ILE A 288 12.55 1.20 -10.20
N ASN A 289 13.02 0.02 -10.59
CA ASN A 289 12.55 -1.27 -10.09
C ASN A 289 13.03 -1.59 -8.66
N LEU A 290 14.00 -0.85 -8.10
CA LEU A 290 14.35 -0.93 -6.68
C LEU A 290 13.20 -0.45 -5.77
N GLY A 291 12.25 0.33 -6.30
CA GLY A 291 11.12 0.85 -5.53
C GLY A 291 11.52 1.86 -4.44
N SER A 292 12.78 2.29 -4.40
CA SER A 292 13.29 3.31 -3.48
C SER A 292 13.23 4.69 -4.11
N TYR A 293 12.69 5.64 -3.39
CA TYR A 293 12.62 7.04 -3.83
C TYR A 293 14.02 7.66 -4.03
N ALA A 294 14.99 7.23 -3.21
CA ALA A 294 16.39 7.65 -3.32
C ALA A 294 17.06 7.23 -4.65
N ALA A 295 16.53 6.22 -5.33
CA ALA A 295 17.05 5.73 -6.62
C ALA A 295 16.55 6.53 -7.83
N LEU A 296 15.46 7.31 -7.71
CA LEU A 296 14.86 8.04 -8.83
C LEU A 296 15.78 9.06 -9.50
N PRO A 297 16.63 9.85 -8.80
CA PRO A 297 17.58 10.75 -9.44
C PRO A 297 18.61 10.04 -10.33
N GLU A 298 19.06 8.85 -9.93
CA GLU A 298 19.98 8.04 -10.74
C GLU A 298 19.25 7.45 -11.96
N ALA A 299 18.00 7.02 -11.81
CA ALA A 299 17.14 6.59 -12.91
C ALA A 299 16.98 7.72 -13.94
N GLU A 300 16.62 8.94 -13.51
CA GLU A 300 16.53 10.12 -14.37
C GLU A 300 17.83 10.35 -15.14
N ARG A 301 18.96 10.31 -14.45
CA ARG A 301 20.27 10.55 -15.06
C ARG A 301 20.58 9.54 -16.17
N LYS A 302 20.34 8.25 -15.94
CA LYS A 302 20.58 7.18 -16.90
C LYS A 302 19.63 7.27 -18.10
N LEU A 303 18.35 7.48 -17.85
CA LEU A 303 17.34 7.58 -18.91
C LEU A 303 17.55 8.82 -19.78
N LYS A 304 17.97 9.96 -19.20
CA LYS A 304 18.38 11.14 -19.97
C LYS A 304 19.54 10.84 -20.90
N GLN A 305 20.54 10.09 -20.43
CA GLN A 305 21.68 9.68 -21.25
C GLN A 305 21.22 8.75 -22.38
N ALA A 306 20.31 7.81 -22.12
CA ALA A 306 19.74 6.93 -23.15
C ALA A 306 19.02 7.74 -24.25
N VAL A 307 18.12 8.65 -23.85
CA VAL A 307 17.39 9.53 -24.79
C VAL A 307 18.33 10.48 -25.56
N ALA A 308 19.40 10.98 -24.93
CA ALA A 308 20.39 11.82 -25.62
C ALA A 308 21.20 11.02 -26.63
N ARG A 309 21.48 9.76 -26.36
CA ARG A 309 22.21 8.83 -27.23
C ARG A 309 21.38 8.41 -28.44
N ASP A 310 20.13 8.01 -28.18
CA ASP A 310 19.13 7.70 -29.20
C ASP A 310 17.85 8.50 -28.98
N PRO A 311 17.66 9.64 -29.63
CA PRO A 311 16.46 10.45 -29.52
C PRO A 311 15.18 9.76 -30.01
N GLY A 312 15.29 8.70 -30.81
CA GLY A 312 14.16 7.87 -31.28
C GLY A 312 13.69 6.82 -30.29
N PHE A 313 14.41 6.58 -29.19
CA PHE A 313 14.14 5.49 -28.26
C PHE A 313 12.88 5.75 -27.44
N ALA A 314 11.72 5.25 -27.91
CA ALA A 314 10.41 5.48 -27.32
C ALA A 314 10.32 4.97 -25.87
N ASP A 315 10.81 3.74 -25.57
CA ASP A 315 10.74 3.17 -24.23
C ASP A 315 11.50 3.98 -23.19
N ALA A 316 12.67 4.52 -23.56
CA ALA A 316 13.45 5.38 -22.68
C ALA A 316 12.74 6.71 -22.39
N ARG A 317 12.04 7.28 -23.39
CA ARG A 317 11.23 8.49 -23.22
C ARG A 317 10.04 8.25 -22.31
N VAL A 318 9.30 7.16 -22.52
CA VAL A 318 8.15 6.78 -21.67
C VAL A 318 8.62 6.53 -20.23
N ALA A 319 9.72 5.79 -20.05
CA ALA A 319 10.29 5.52 -18.73
C ALA A 319 10.73 6.80 -18.01
N LEU A 320 11.29 7.78 -18.75
CA LEU A 320 11.66 9.07 -18.18
C LEU A 320 10.44 9.91 -17.81
N GLY A 321 9.37 9.90 -18.61
CA GLY A 321 8.09 10.53 -18.29
C GLY A 321 7.47 9.94 -17.02
N ARG A 322 7.48 8.61 -16.90
CA ARG A 322 7.08 7.88 -15.68
C ARG A 322 7.92 8.31 -14.47
N THR A 323 9.24 8.40 -14.63
CA THR A 323 10.15 8.79 -13.54
C THR A 323 9.81 10.18 -13.00
N TYR A 324 9.53 11.16 -13.88
CA TYR A 324 9.13 12.50 -13.42
C TYR A 324 7.81 12.49 -12.66
N LEU A 325 6.83 11.70 -13.13
CA LEU A 325 5.55 11.56 -12.38
C LEU A 325 5.77 10.94 -11.01
N GLN A 326 6.63 9.91 -10.90
CA GLN A 326 6.98 9.30 -9.61
C GLN A 326 7.73 10.27 -8.69
N MET A 327 8.70 11.05 -9.21
CA MET A 327 9.40 12.06 -8.44
C MET A 327 8.45 13.14 -7.89
N ALA A 328 7.41 13.51 -8.66
CA ALA A 328 6.39 14.45 -8.20
C ALA A 328 5.47 13.82 -7.14
N SER A 329 5.08 12.56 -7.33
CA SER A 329 4.21 11.84 -6.38
C SER A 329 4.89 11.62 -5.02
N THR A 330 6.22 11.59 -4.98
CA THR A 330 7.03 11.44 -3.76
C THR A 330 7.49 12.77 -3.18
N GLY A 331 7.13 13.91 -3.79
CA GLY A 331 7.56 15.23 -3.33
C GLY A 331 9.04 15.57 -3.63
N ALA A 332 9.77 14.72 -4.36
CA ALA A 332 11.16 14.99 -4.75
C ALA A 332 11.28 16.22 -5.69
N ILE A 333 10.25 16.43 -6.52
CA ILE A 333 10.06 17.64 -7.32
C ILE A 333 8.58 18.05 -7.31
N GLY A 334 8.28 19.33 -7.62
CA GLY A 334 6.89 19.76 -7.76
C GLY A 334 6.22 19.22 -9.04
N HIS A 335 4.90 19.04 -9.03
CA HIS A 335 4.14 18.66 -10.22
C HIS A 335 4.35 19.59 -11.43
N PRO A 336 4.40 20.94 -11.27
CA PRO A 336 4.72 21.83 -12.37
C PRO A 336 6.12 21.56 -12.96
N GLU A 337 7.10 21.25 -12.12
CA GLU A 337 8.45 20.92 -12.55
C GLU A 337 8.48 19.57 -13.28
N ALA A 338 7.75 18.56 -12.78
CA ALA A 338 7.60 17.27 -13.46
C ALA A 338 6.98 17.43 -14.85
N ALA A 339 5.94 18.25 -14.98
CA ALA A 339 5.32 18.57 -16.26
C ALA A 339 6.30 19.31 -17.18
N ALA A 340 7.00 20.34 -16.69
CA ALA A 340 7.98 21.11 -17.48
C ALA A 340 9.13 20.22 -18.00
N ARG A 341 9.55 19.20 -17.23
CA ARG A 341 10.60 18.25 -17.63
C ARG A 341 10.07 17.11 -18.51
N GLY A 342 8.89 16.57 -18.20
CA GLY A 342 8.35 15.36 -18.81
C GLY A 342 7.66 15.59 -20.15
N LEU A 343 6.85 16.65 -20.29
CA LEU A 343 6.09 16.91 -21.51
C LEU A 343 6.98 17.05 -22.76
N PRO A 344 8.10 17.79 -22.75
CA PRO A 344 8.99 17.86 -23.92
C PRO A 344 9.63 16.51 -24.29
N ILE A 345 9.80 15.61 -23.32
CA ILE A 345 10.36 14.28 -23.54
C ILE A 345 9.34 13.37 -24.26
N LEU A 346 8.06 13.49 -23.90
CA LEU A 346 6.99 12.67 -24.50
C LEU A 346 6.50 13.22 -25.85
N ALA A 347 6.62 14.53 -26.07
CA ALA A 347 6.07 15.20 -27.26
C ALA A 347 6.38 14.50 -28.61
N PRO A 348 7.62 14.04 -28.89
CA PRO A 348 7.91 13.36 -30.17
C PRO A 348 7.15 12.05 -30.38
N LEU A 349 6.67 11.39 -29.28
CA LEU A 349 5.89 10.15 -29.35
C LEU A 349 4.39 10.41 -29.58
N LEU A 350 3.98 11.68 -29.54
CA LEU A 350 2.61 12.11 -29.73
C LEU A 350 2.37 12.68 -31.13
N GLU A 351 3.45 12.84 -31.93
CA GLU A 351 3.37 13.32 -33.29
C GLU A 351 2.93 12.20 -34.26
N GLY A 352 2.16 12.55 -35.29
CA GLY A 352 1.71 11.62 -36.33
C GLY A 352 0.27 11.10 -36.16
N GLU A 353 -0.11 10.14 -37.00
CA GLU A 353 -1.48 9.60 -37.04
C GLU A 353 -1.76 8.54 -35.96
N ASP A 354 -0.71 7.92 -35.41
CA ASP A 354 -0.82 6.85 -34.41
C ASP A 354 0.13 7.11 -33.21
N PRO A 355 -0.21 8.04 -32.31
CA PRO A 355 0.61 8.37 -31.14
C PRO A 355 0.75 7.19 -30.17
N ASP A 356 1.90 7.07 -29.53
CA ASP A 356 2.17 6.02 -28.52
C ASP A 356 1.14 6.11 -27.38
N PRO A 357 0.36 5.05 -27.12
CA PRO A 357 -0.70 5.08 -26.11
C PRO A 357 -0.14 5.28 -24.68
N ARG A 358 1.07 4.83 -24.40
CA ARG A 358 1.74 5.01 -23.09
C ARG A 358 2.12 6.48 -22.88
N ALA A 359 2.70 7.08 -23.91
CA ALA A 359 3.05 8.50 -23.90
C ALA A 359 1.81 9.39 -23.74
N LEU A 360 0.70 9.05 -24.43
CA LEU A 360 -0.58 9.77 -24.29
C LEU A 360 -1.08 9.79 -22.84
N ALA A 361 -1.04 8.65 -22.15
CA ALA A 361 -1.50 8.57 -20.76
C ALA A 361 -0.63 9.40 -19.82
N TYR A 362 0.72 9.26 -19.92
CA TYR A 362 1.63 10.04 -19.09
C TYR A 362 1.59 11.55 -19.41
N ASP A 363 1.47 11.94 -20.68
CA ASP A 363 1.32 13.34 -21.09
C ASP A 363 0.05 13.94 -20.49
N ALA A 364 -1.08 13.23 -20.59
CA ALA A 364 -2.36 13.68 -20.05
C ALA A 364 -2.28 13.90 -18.52
N VAL A 365 -1.69 12.94 -17.79
CA VAL A 365 -1.54 13.04 -16.33
C VAL A 365 -0.58 14.17 -15.95
N LEU A 366 0.57 14.30 -16.63
CA LEU A 366 1.54 15.38 -16.35
C LEU A 366 0.94 16.76 -16.63
N ARG A 367 0.17 16.95 -17.71
CA ARG A 367 -0.53 18.21 -17.99
C ARG A 367 -1.54 18.55 -16.93
N SER A 368 -2.37 17.58 -16.57
CA SER A 368 -3.42 17.74 -15.59
C SER A 368 -2.87 18.13 -14.21
N ARG A 369 -1.81 17.47 -13.76
CA ARG A 369 -1.17 17.76 -12.47
C ARG A 369 -0.20 18.93 -12.50
N GLY A 370 0.33 19.28 -13.68
CA GLY A 370 1.25 20.40 -13.86
C GLY A 370 0.65 21.78 -13.68
N SER A 371 -0.67 21.89 -13.59
CA SER A 371 -1.39 23.17 -13.41
C SER A 371 -1.47 23.64 -11.95
N ASN A 372 -0.46 23.39 -11.12
CA ASN A 372 -0.34 23.87 -9.73
C ASN A 372 -1.40 23.39 -8.71
N SER A 373 -2.25 22.42 -9.03
CA SER A 373 -3.32 22.03 -8.13
C SER A 373 -3.66 20.55 -8.25
N SER A 374 -3.62 19.84 -7.12
CA SER A 374 -4.12 18.47 -7.02
C SER A 374 -5.65 18.37 -7.08
N PHE A 375 -6.36 19.50 -6.86
CA PHE A 375 -7.82 19.60 -6.99
C PHE A 375 -8.29 20.15 -8.31
N MET A 376 -7.42 20.89 -9.01
CA MET A 376 -7.77 21.57 -10.27
C MET A 376 -7.25 20.74 -11.44
N ILE A 377 -7.76 19.53 -11.58
CA ILE A 377 -7.60 18.77 -12.83
C ILE A 377 -8.42 19.53 -13.89
N GLN A 378 -7.74 20.39 -14.64
CA GLN A 378 -8.38 21.02 -15.79
C GLN A 378 -8.78 19.90 -16.77
N ASP A 379 -10.08 19.92 -17.11
CA ASP A 379 -10.66 18.94 -18.05
C ASP A 379 -10.47 17.46 -17.63
N ARG A 380 -10.95 17.12 -16.43
CA ARG A 380 -10.92 15.74 -15.92
C ARG A 380 -11.56 14.75 -16.90
N ASP A 381 -12.64 15.13 -17.58
CA ASP A 381 -13.31 14.25 -18.52
C ASP A 381 -12.42 13.90 -19.73
N ALA A 382 -11.67 14.87 -20.26
CA ALA A 382 -10.69 14.62 -21.31
C ALA A 382 -9.54 13.72 -20.81
N LEU A 383 -9.08 13.92 -19.59
CA LEU A 383 -8.04 13.08 -18.96
C LEU A 383 -8.52 11.63 -18.80
N VAL A 384 -9.74 11.43 -18.29
CA VAL A 384 -10.36 10.10 -18.14
C VAL A 384 -10.53 9.45 -19.51
N ALA A 385 -10.99 10.20 -20.52
CA ALA A 385 -11.14 9.68 -21.90
C ALA A 385 -9.78 9.30 -22.50
N ALA A 386 -8.73 10.11 -22.32
CA ALA A 386 -7.39 9.84 -22.84
C ALA A 386 -6.77 8.58 -22.21
N THR A 387 -6.84 8.44 -20.89
CA THR A 387 -6.30 7.27 -20.19
C THR A 387 -7.08 6.00 -20.52
N ALA A 388 -8.41 6.08 -20.65
CA ALA A 388 -9.25 4.95 -21.09
C ALA A 388 -8.94 4.52 -22.53
N ALA A 389 -8.75 5.47 -23.45
CA ALA A 389 -8.36 5.19 -24.83
C ALA A 389 -6.96 4.55 -24.90
N SER A 390 -6.00 5.05 -24.10
CA SER A 390 -4.67 4.47 -23.99
C SER A 390 -4.72 3.03 -23.49
N LEU A 391 -5.51 2.77 -22.45
CA LEU A 391 -5.70 1.42 -21.88
C LEU A 391 -6.35 0.46 -22.90
N ALA A 392 -7.29 0.93 -23.72
CA ALA A 392 -7.91 0.12 -24.76
C ALA A 392 -6.92 -0.30 -25.86
N ARG A 393 -5.96 0.58 -26.21
CA ARG A 393 -4.92 0.33 -27.23
C ARG A 393 -3.73 -0.49 -26.72
N ALA A 394 -3.39 -0.38 -25.43
CA ALA A 394 -2.25 -1.08 -24.81
C ALA A 394 -2.67 -1.85 -23.53
N PRO A 395 -3.60 -2.83 -23.62
CA PRO A 395 -4.16 -3.49 -22.44
C PRO A 395 -3.17 -4.38 -21.67
N ASN A 396 -2.01 -4.70 -22.25
CA ASN A 396 -0.95 -5.46 -21.57
C ASN A 396 0.03 -4.54 -20.81
N TRP A 397 -0.10 -3.21 -20.95
CA TRP A 397 0.71 -2.25 -20.20
C TRP A 397 0.06 -1.96 -18.84
N ILE A 398 0.55 -2.63 -17.80
CA ILE A 398 -0.10 -2.66 -16.49
C ILE A 398 -0.20 -1.29 -15.81
N ASP A 399 0.80 -0.42 -15.99
CA ASP A 399 0.77 0.93 -15.41
C ASP A 399 -0.46 1.74 -15.85
N LEU A 400 -1.01 1.47 -17.06
CA LEU A 400 -2.20 2.18 -17.56
C LEU A 400 -3.46 1.90 -16.73
N TYR A 401 -3.57 0.71 -16.12
CA TYR A 401 -4.68 0.42 -15.21
C TYR A 401 -4.62 1.30 -13.97
N GLY A 402 -3.41 1.46 -13.40
CA GLY A 402 -3.19 2.34 -12.28
C GLY A 402 -3.49 3.79 -12.61
N LEU A 403 -2.97 4.30 -13.74
CA LEU A 403 -3.21 5.67 -14.19
C LEU A 403 -4.69 5.93 -14.46
N ALA A 404 -5.38 5.01 -15.17
CA ALA A 404 -6.80 5.15 -15.47
C ALA A 404 -7.69 5.11 -14.22
N ALA A 405 -7.32 4.33 -13.20
CA ALA A 405 -8.02 4.31 -11.93
C ALA A 405 -7.76 5.56 -11.09
N GLU A 406 -6.55 6.11 -11.14
CA GLU A 406 -6.13 7.26 -10.34
C GLU A 406 -6.76 8.58 -10.81
N VAL A 407 -7.04 8.72 -12.10
CA VAL A 407 -7.64 9.94 -12.65
C VAL A 407 -9.16 10.02 -12.43
N LEU A 408 -9.79 8.91 -12.04
CA LEU A 408 -11.21 8.91 -11.69
C LEU A 408 -11.45 9.67 -10.38
N PRO A 409 -12.55 10.41 -10.28
CA PRO A 409 -12.94 11.08 -9.05
C PRO A 409 -13.31 10.08 -7.94
N ASP A 410 -13.22 10.52 -6.68
CA ASP A 410 -13.53 9.67 -5.51
C ASP A 410 -14.98 9.15 -5.55
N SER A 411 -15.91 9.92 -6.11
CA SER A 411 -17.30 9.50 -6.36
C SER A 411 -17.40 8.25 -7.25
N LYS A 412 -16.36 7.94 -8.04
CA LYS A 412 -16.23 6.76 -8.90
C LYS A 412 -15.25 5.70 -8.37
N ALA A 413 -14.98 5.68 -7.07
CA ALA A 413 -14.05 4.72 -6.46
C ALA A 413 -14.38 3.25 -6.80
N ALA A 414 -15.65 2.90 -6.96
CA ALA A 414 -16.06 1.55 -7.38
C ALA A 414 -15.67 1.24 -8.83
N GLU A 415 -15.76 2.21 -9.75
CA GLU A 415 -15.30 2.09 -11.13
C GLU A 415 -13.77 1.97 -11.19
N ALA A 416 -13.07 2.78 -10.40
CA ALA A 416 -11.62 2.70 -10.25
C ALA A 416 -11.19 1.32 -9.74
N LEU A 417 -11.86 0.78 -8.71
CA LEU A 417 -11.61 -0.56 -8.20
C LEU A 417 -11.78 -1.63 -9.27
N ALA A 418 -12.84 -1.54 -10.10
CA ALA A 418 -13.07 -2.48 -11.19
C ALA A 418 -11.97 -2.42 -12.27
N ILE A 419 -11.41 -1.24 -12.56
CA ILE A 419 -10.26 -1.10 -13.46
C ILE A 419 -9.01 -1.76 -12.86
N ILE A 420 -8.74 -1.52 -11.57
CA ILE A 420 -7.61 -2.13 -10.85
C ILE A 420 -7.75 -3.66 -10.85
N ASP A 421 -8.93 -4.19 -10.57
CA ASP A 421 -9.17 -5.65 -10.56
C ASP A 421 -8.89 -6.27 -11.93
N ARG A 422 -9.29 -5.63 -13.05
CA ARG A 422 -8.92 -6.09 -14.40
C ARG A 422 -7.40 -6.07 -14.63
N GLY A 423 -6.70 -5.09 -14.06
CA GLY A 423 -5.22 -5.07 -14.08
C GLY A 423 -4.64 -6.24 -13.30
N LEU A 424 -5.20 -6.55 -12.13
CA LEU A 424 -4.78 -7.68 -11.28
C LEU A 424 -5.11 -9.05 -11.88
N GLU A 425 -6.11 -9.16 -12.77
CA GLU A 425 -6.31 -10.38 -13.56
C GLU A 425 -5.15 -10.67 -14.52
N ARG A 426 -4.40 -9.63 -14.91
CA ARG A 426 -3.23 -9.73 -15.80
C ARG A 426 -1.92 -9.80 -15.03
N ASP A 427 -1.83 -9.05 -13.92
CA ASP A 427 -0.66 -8.99 -13.04
C ASP A 427 -1.09 -9.21 -11.58
N PRO A 428 -1.37 -10.48 -11.17
CA PRO A 428 -1.99 -10.79 -9.87
C PRO A 428 -1.10 -10.49 -8.66
N LEU A 429 0.20 -10.25 -8.88
CA LEU A 429 1.17 -9.95 -7.83
C LEU A 429 1.71 -8.51 -7.92
N SER A 430 1.07 -7.64 -8.71
CA SER A 430 1.46 -6.23 -8.85
C SER A 430 1.29 -5.48 -7.54
N ILE A 431 2.40 -5.18 -6.87
CA ILE A 431 2.41 -4.41 -5.61
C ILE A 431 1.77 -3.04 -5.81
N ALA A 432 2.05 -2.37 -6.94
CA ALA A 432 1.48 -1.05 -7.23
C ALA A 432 -0.06 -1.08 -7.37
N LEU A 433 -0.61 -2.08 -8.09
CA LEU A 433 -2.07 -2.22 -8.22
C LEU A 433 -2.71 -2.71 -6.92
N LEU A 434 -2.04 -3.58 -6.16
CA LEU A 434 -2.51 -4.00 -4.83
C LEU A 434 -2.58 -2.80 -3.87
N ASP A 435 -1.57 -1.92 -3.88
CA ASP A 435 -1.58 -0.70 -3.06
C ASP A 435 -2.77 0.20 -3.42
N GLN A 436 -2.97 0.47 -4.72
CA GLN A 436 -4.12 1.24 -5.19
C GLN A 436 -5.45 0.56 -4.83
N LYS A 437 -5.53 -0.79 -4.92
CA LYS A 437 -6.70 -1.55 -4.47
C LYS A 437 -6.98 -1.32 -3.00
N GLY A 438 -5.96 -1.42 -2.16
CA GLY A 438 -6.08 -1.17 -0.72
C GLY A 438 -6.63 0.22 -0.43
N ARG A 439 -6.09 1.26 -1.08
CA ARG A 439 -6.56 2.64 -0.95
C ARG A 439 -8.02 2.80 -1.39
N LYS A 440 -8.41 2.28 -2.56
CA LYS A 440 -9.80 2.37 -3.05
C LYS A 440 -10.77 1.59 -2.16
N LEU A 441 -10.36 0.49 -1.55
CA LEU A 441 -11.18 -0.22 -0.56
C LEU A 441 -11.40 0.63 0.71
N VAL A 442 -10.39 1.38 1.16
CA VAL A 442 -10.54 2.32 2.29
C VAL A 442 -11.53 3.44 1.94
N GLU A 443 -11.40 4.05 0.76
CA GLU A 443 -12.35 5.06 0.26
C GLU A 443 -13.79 4.53 0.20
N LEU A 444 -13.96 3.28 -0.21
CA LEU A 444 -15.25 2.58 -0.25
C LEU A 444 -15.76 2.10 1.13
N LYS A 445 -15.08 2.47 2.22
CA LYS A 445 -15.41 2.05 3.59
C LYS A 445 -15.37 0.52 3.79
N ARG A 446 -14.42 -0.15 3.15
CA ARG A 446 -14.15 -1.60 3.22
C ARG A 446 -12.76 -1.88 3.83
N PRO A 447 -12.46 -1.40 5.05
CA PRO A 447 -11.11 -1.47 5.62
C PRO A 447 -10.62 -2.90 5.89
N ASP A 448 -11.52 -3.84 6.23
CA ASP A 448 -11.13 -5.23 6.49
C ASP A 448 -10.58 -5.91 5.23
N GLU A 449 -11.14 -5.60 4.06
CA GLU A 449 -10.63 -6.11 2.79
C GLU A 449 -9.31 -5.44 2.41
N ALA A 450 -9.14 -4.15 2.71
CA ALA A 450 -7.87 -3.45 2.52
C ALA A 450 -6.74 -4.09 3.36
N LEU A 451 -7.01 -4.46 4.62
CA LEU A 451 -6.04 -5.17 5.48
C LEU A 451 -5.58 -6.51 4.87
N VAL A 452 -6.50 -7.27 4.25
CA VAL A 452 -6.14 -8.52 3.55
C VAL A 452 -5.20 -8.22 2.36
N VAL A 453 -5.46 -7.14 1.62
CA VAL A 453 -4.60 -6.73 0.50
C VAL A 453 -3.22 -6.32 1.00
N TYR A 454 -3.11 -5.49 2.05
CA TYR A 454 -1.81 -5.07 2.59
C TYR A 454 -1.03 -6.23 3.21
N ALA A 455 -1.71 -7.18 3.87
CA ALA A 455 -1.07 -8.41 4.35
C ALA A 455 -0.46 -9.22 3.19
N LYS A 456 -1.22 -9.38 2.09
CA LYS A 456 -0.72 -10.03 0.86
C LYS A 456 0.50 -9.30 0.28
N MET A 457 0.50 -7.97 0.27
CA MET A 457 1.65 -7.18 -0.22
C MET A 457 2.91 -7.46 0.60
N ARG A 458 2.81 -7.53 1.95
CA ARG A 458 3.95 -7.87 2.82
C ARG A 458 4.47 -9.29 2.62
N GLU A 459 3.60 -10.24 2.32
CA GLU A 459 4.00 -11.62 1.99
C GLU A 459 4.76 -11.68 0.65
N LEU A 460 4.31 -10.89 -0.34
CA LEU A 460 4.91 -10.85 -1.68
C LEU A 460 6.23 -10.08 -1.72
N ALA A 461 6.31 -8.99 -0.98
CA ALA A 461 7.46 -8.08 -0.98
C ALA A 461 7.76 -7.61 0.45
N PRO A 462 8.36 -8.46 1.30
CA PRO A 462 8.64 -8.14 2.71
C PRO A 462 9.64 -7.00 2.87
N ASP A 463 10.48 -6.75 1.86
CA ASP A 463 11.46 -5.67 1.82
C ASP A 463 10.90 -4.37 1.17
N SER A 464 9.61 -4.35 0.80
CA SER A 464 8.94 -3.16 0.28
C SER A 464 8.18 -2.44 1.38
N VAL A 465 8.34 -1.12 1.45
CA VAL A 465 7.62 -0.26 2.40
C VAL A 465 6.10 -0.22 2.16
N MET A 466 5.65 -0.47 0.93
CA MET A 466 4.26 -0.19 0.50
C MET A 466 3.20 -0.91 1.33
N GLY A 467 3.41 -2.21 1.62
CA GLY A 467 2.44 -2.99 2.41
C GLY A 467 2.35 -2.56 3.87
N TYR A 468 3.44 -2.06 4.44
CA TYR A 468 3.50 -1.52 5.81
C TYR A 468 2.92 -0.11 5.87
N HIS A 469 3.26 0.71 4.88
CA HIS A 469 2.78 2.09 4.78
C HIS A 469 1.25 2.14 4.55
N GLY A 470 0.70 1.25 3.73
CA GLY A 470 -0.74 1.12 3.53
C GLY A 470 -1.51 0.86 4.84
N GLU A 471 -0.99 0.00 5.72
CA GLU A 471 -1.59 -0.20 7.05
C GLU A 471 -1.41 1.02 7.96
N THR A 472 -0.27 1.70 7.89
CA THR A 472 -0.06 2.96 8.62
C THR A 472 -1.16 3.96 8.29
N LEU A 473 -1.37 4.24 7.00
CA LEU A 473 -2.38 5.20 6.54
C LEU A 473 -3.81 4.77 6.89
N LEU A 474 -4.12 3.47 6.75
CA LEU A 474 -5.43 2.94 7.12
C LEU A 474 -5.74 3.16 8.60
N HIS A 475 -4.77 2.87 9.48
CA HIS A 475 -4.96 3.07 10.91
C HIS A 475 -5.01 4.55 11.29
N GLN A 476 -4.17 5.38 10.66
CA GLN A 476 -4.19 6.83 10.85
C GLN A 476 -5.54 7.43 10.43
N GLY A 477 -6.02 7.12 9.21
CA GLY A 477 -7.33 7.57 8.74
C GLY A 477 -8.51 7.07 9.56
N ALA A 478 -8.35 5.95 10.30
CA ALA A 478 -9.34 5.45 11.25
C ALA A 478 -9.19 6.03 12.67
N GLY A 479 -8.31 7.02 12.91
CA GLY A 479 -8.04 7.59 14.23
C GLY A 479 -7.39 6.63 15.22
N ARG A 480 -6.83 5.52 14.75
CA ARG A 480 -6.10 4.52 15.56
C ARG A 480 -4.61 4.81 15.55
N PHE A 481 -4.23 5.95 16.10
CA PHE A 481 -2.87 6.49 16.00
C PHE A 481 -1.79 5.57 16.55
N VAL A 482 -2.06 4.84 17.62
CA VAL A 482 -1.06 3.90 18.20
C VAL A 482 -0.79 2.73 17.26
N ASP A 483 -1.82 2.24 16.57
CA ASP A 483 -1.63 1.20 15.56
C ASP A 483 -0.89 1.78 14.33
N ALA A 484 -1.20 3.01 13.94
CA ALA A 484 -0.48 3.72 12.89
C ALA A 484 1.02 3.88 13.25
N ILE A 485 1.33 4.35 14.47
CA ILE A 485 2.71 4.45 14.96
C ILE A 485 3.41 3.08 14.93
N TYR A 486 2.76 2.02 15.39
CA TYR A 486 3.31 0.67 15.35
C TYR A 486 3.72 0.28 13.92
N TRP A 487 2.82 0.44 12.95
CA TRP A 487 3.11 0.10 11.57
C TRP A 487 4.13 1.04 10.93
N CYS A 488 4.11 2.33 11.27
CA CYS A 488 5.11 3.30 10.83
C CYS A 488 6.53 2.91 11.30
N THR A 489 6.68 2.43 12.55
CA THR A 489 7.97 1.94 13.04
C THR A 489 8.43 0.66 12.33
N ARG A 490 7.51 -0.16 11.82
CA ARG A 490 7.81 -1.32 10.97
C ARG A 490 8.24 -0.90 9.57
N THR A 491 7.61 0.14 9.02
CA THR A 491 8.04 0.74 7.75
C THR A 491 9.47 1.28 7.85
N MET A 492 9.80 2.00 8.94
CA MET A 492 11.17 2.48 9.20
C MET A 492 12.21 1.36 9.39
N ALA A 493 11.80 0.16 9.80
CA ALA A 493 12.71 -0.98 9.87
C ALA A 493 13.09 -1.51 8.48
N VAL A 494 12.23 -1.29 7.47
CA VAL A 494 12.46 -1.64 6.06
C VAL A 494 13.26 -0.53 5.36
N ASP A 495 12.88 0.73 5.56
CA ASP A 495 13.58 1.90 5.03
C ASP A 495 13.94 2.89 6.17
N PRO A 496 15.13 2.75 6.76
CA PRO A 496 15.56 3.61 7.87
C PRO A 496 15.87 5.06 7.48
N ASP A 497 16.06 5.32 6.20
CA ASP A 497 16.45 6.63 5.67
C ASP A 497 15.25 7.43 5.15
N ASP A 498 14.03 6.86 5.21
CA ASP A 498 12.81 7.60 4.93
C ASP A 498 12.63 8.74 5.93
N HIS A 499 12.67 9.96 5.41
CA HIS A 499 12.68 11.19 6.20
C HIS A 499 11.29 11.65 6.63
N GLU A 500 10.22 11.11 6.05
CA GLU A 500 8.83 11.48 6.38
C GLU A 500 8.29 10.69 7.57
N LEU A 501 8.67 9.42 7.70
CA LEU A 501 8.10 8.53 8.71
C LEU A 501 8.28 9.00 10.16
N PRO A 502 9.45 9.54 10.59
CA PRO A 502 9.57 10.10 11.93
C PRO A 502 8.64 11.29 12.17
N ALA A 503 8.39 12.11 11.15
CA ALA A 503 7.47 13.23 11.24
C ALA A 503 6.00 12.74 11.38
N PHE A 504 5.61 11.66 10.70
CA PHE A 504 4.29 11.05 10.89
C PHE A 504 4.10 10.51 12.32
N VAL A 505 5.08 9.80 12.87
CA VAL A 505 5.01 9.35 14.28
C VAL A 505 4.92 10.55 15.23
N ALA A 506 5.72 11.59 15.01
CA ALA A 506 5.65 12.81 15.81
C ALA A 506 4.28 13.48 15.74
N GLN A 507 3.70 13.54 14.54
CA GLN A 507 2.34 14.07 14.33
C GLN A 507 1.31 13.30 15.15
N ASP A 508 1.31 11.97 15.05
CA ASP A 508 0.36 11.12 15.76
C ASP A 508 0.49 11.28 17.29
N LEU A 509 1.74 11.38 17.79
CA LEU A 509 2.00 11.63 19.21
C LEU A 509 1.52 13.03 19.66
N LEU A 510 1.74 14.05 18.83
CA LEU A 510 1.22 15.40 19.11
C LEU A 510 -0.32 15.40 19.11
N MET A 511 -0.97 14.61 18.24
CA MET A 511 -2.42 14.45 18.25
C MET A 511 -2.91 13.81 19.56
N LEU A 512 -2.21 12.80 20.05
CA LEU A 512 -2.49 12.15 21.34
C LEU A 512 -2.16 13.04 22.55
N GLY A 513 -1.56 14.23 22.36
CA GLY A 513 -1.14 15.13 23.44
C GLY A 513 0.17 14.72 24.10
N LEU A 514 0.92 13.78 23.51
CA LEU A 514 2.16 13.23 24.01
C LEU A 514 3.36 14.04 23.52
N THR A 515 3.43 15.32 23.94
CA THR A 515 4.42 16.30 23.45
C THR A 515 5.85 15.92 23.80
N GLU A 516 6.10 15.40 25.00
CA GLU A 516 7.44 14.96 25.41
C GLU A 516 7.91 13.73 24.63
N GLU A 517 7.00 12.78 24.43
CA GLU A 517 7.26 11.56 23.68
C GLU A 517 7.46 11.81 22.16
N ALA A 518 6.91 12.90 21.63
CA ALA A 518 7.13 13.32 20.24
C ALA A 518 8.53 13.88 19.99
N ALA A 519 9.19 14.45 21.01
CA ALA A 519 10.47 15.15 20.85
C ALA A 519 11.60 14.30 20.23
N PRO A 520 11.83 13.02 20.57
CA PRO A 520 12.84 12.19 19.91
C PRO A 520 12.57 12.01 18.42
N TRP A 521 11.32 11.81 18.04
CA TRP A 521 10.90 11.61 16.67
C TRP A 521 11.07 12.89 15.83
N ILE A 522 10.75 14.04 16.40
CA ILE A 522 10.98 15.36 15.77
C ILE A 522 12.48 15.56 15.52
N ARG A 523 13.35 15.27 16.51
CA ARG A 523 14.80 15.35 16.30
C ARG A 523 15.28 14.43 15.19
N ARG A 524 14.73 13.22 15.09
CA ARG A 524 15.05 12.29 14.01
C ARG A 524 14.61 12.84 12.65
N ALA A 525 13.40 13.42 12.55
CA ALA A 525 12.90 14.05 11.32
C ALA A 525 13.79 15.24 10.90
N GLU A 526 14.18 16.11 11.84
CA GLU A 526 15.10 17.23 11.57
C GLU A 526 16.46 16.76 11.07
N LEU A 527 17.02 15.68 11.63
CA LEU A 527 18.30 15.12 11.20
C LEU A 527 18.26 14.55 9.78
N LEU A 528 17.13 13.97 9.39
CA LEU A 528 16.97 13.39 8.06
C LEU A 528 16.64 14.45 7.02
N ASN A 529 15.69 15.36 7.30
CA ASN A 529 15.30 16.43 6.40
C ASN A 529 14.64 17.61 7.15
N ALA A 530 15.42 18.56 7.63
CA ALA A 530 14.91 19.74 8.34
C ALA A 530 13.99 20.63 7.51
N SER A 531 14.15 20.63 6.18
CA SER A 531 13.35 21.44 5.24
C SER A 531 12.15 20.70 4.67
N GLY A 532 11.95 19.43 5.02
CA GLY A 532 10.79 18.65 4.59
C GLY A 532 9.49 19.21 5.15
N SER A 533 8.44 19.22 4.34
CA SER A 533 7.14 19.81 4.70
C SER A 533 6.56 19.21 5.96
N ASP A 534 6.60 17.88 6.09
CA ASP A 534 6.08 17.17 7.27
C ASP A 534 6.91 17.49 8.52
N THR A 535 8.24 17.59 8.36
CA THR A 535 9.14 18.01 9.43
C THR A 535 8.81 19.43 9.87
N GLN A 536 8.68 20.39 8.96
CA GLN A 536 8.36 21.77 9.28
C GLN A 536 6.98 21.88 9.97
N ARG A 537 6.00 21.12 9.53
CA ARG A 537 4.68 21.06 10.13
C ARG A 537 4.74 20.64 11.61
N VAL A 538 5.36 19.51 11.90
CA VAL A 538 5.44 19.02 13.29
C VAL A 538 6.30 19.94 14.16
N LEU A 539 7.30 20.62 13.58
CA LEU A 539 8.09 21.63 14.27
C LEU A 539 7.25 22.85 14.68
N ILE A 540 6.35 23.35 13.83
CA ILE A 540 5.43 24.45 14.16
C ILE A 540 4.56 24.03 15.34
N GLN A 541 3.91 22.87 15.25
CA GLN A 541 3.01 22.38 16.29
C GLN A 541 3.76 22.11 17.62
N TYR A 542 4.95 21.58 17.55
CA TYR A 542 5.78 21.32 18.73
C TYR A 542 6.23 22.63 19.37
N ALA A 543 6.72 23.60 18.58
CA ALA A 543 7.15 24.90 19.07
C ALA A 543 5.98 25.65 19.76
N GLU A 544 4.79 25.61 19.21
CA GLU A 544 3.59 26.18 19.81
C GLU A 544 3.26 25.50 21.15
N ARG A 545 3.25 24.15 21.20
CA ARG A 545 2.92 23.40 22.41
C ARG A 545 3.94 23.56 23.53
N THR A 546 5.20 23.81 23.17
CA THR A 546 6.29 24.05 24.15
C THR A 546 6.45 25.54 24.51
N GLY A 547 5.63 26.42 23.91
CA GLY A 547 5.64 27.87 24.18
C GLY A 547 6.70 28.66 23.42
N ASP A 548 7.41 28.05 22.45
CA ASP A 548 8.35 28.76 21.56
C ASP A 548 7.60 29.40 20.38
N VAL A 549 6.77 30.40 20.73
CA VAL A 549 5.94 31.13 19.77
C VAL A 549 6.79 31.81 18.69
N ALA A 550 7.99 32.29 19.03
CA ALA A 550 8.86 32.95 18.05
C ALA A 550 9.28 32.00 16.93
N ARG A 551 9.67 30.75 17.27
CA ARG A 551 10.01 29.70 16.31
C ARG A 551 8.80 29.28 15.47
N ALA A 552 7.63 29.08 16.09
CA ALA A 552 6.41 28.72 15.37
C ALA A 552 6.04 29.78 14.32
N LEU A 553 6.09 31.06 14.67
CA LEU A 553 5.83 32.19 13.74
C LEU A 553 6.86 32.25 12.61
N ALA A 554 8.16 32.06 12.91
CA ALA A 554 9.22 32.08 11.91
C ALA A 554 9.04 30.99 10.85
N LEU A 555 8.80 29.74 11.29
CA LEU A 555 8.57 28.59 10.41
C LEU A 555 7.29 28.78 9.58
N SER A 556 6.20 29.26 10.20
CA SER A 556 4.94 29.52 9.49
C SER A 556 5.14 30.57 8.38
N ARG A 557 5.84 31.67 8.67
CA ARG A 557 6.15 32.71 7.67
C ARG A 557 7.01 32.19 6.53
N GLU A 558 7.98 31.33 6.81
CA GLU A 558 8.83 30.70 5.79
C GLU A 558 7.99 29.89 4.80
N ILE A 559 7.11 29.01 5.30
CA ILE A 559 6.21 28.20 4.48
C ILE A 559 5.29 29.08 3.65
N LEU A 560 4.63 30.07 4.27
CA LEU A 560 3.69 30.96 3.60
C LEU A 560 4.34 31.81 2.51
N SER A 561 5.59 32.25 2.74
CA SER A 561 6.35 33.04 1.75
C SER A 561 6.88 32.20 0.59
N ALA A 562 7.23 30.95 0.86
CA ALA A 562 7.93 30.12 -0.13
C ALA A 562 7.02 29.64 -1.26
N LYS A 563 5.71 29.39 -0.99
CA LYS A 563 4.74 28.78 -1.93
C LYS A 563 5.32 27.60 -2.72
N ARG A 564 6.29 26.89 -2.11
CA ARG A 564 7.17 25.94 -2.82
C ARG A 564 6.65 24.51 -2.82
N ASP A 565 5.73 24.22 -1.90
CA ASP A 565 5.28 22.84 -1.71
C ASP A 565 3.87 22.64 -2.27
N ASN A 566 3.67 21.60 -3.04
CA ASN A 566 2.37 21.20 -3.56
C ASN A 566 1.43 20.68 -2.46
N ARG A 567 1.87 20.66 -1.20
CA ARG A 567 1.08 20.21 -0.06
C ARG A 567 0.31 21.38 0.57
N ARG A 568 -0.80 21.77 -0.08
CA ARG A 568 -1.71 22.83 0.41
C ARG A 568 -2.08 22.71 1.89
N TRP A 569 -2.17 21.50 2.42
CA TRP A 569 -2.52 21.28 3.82
C TRP A 569 -1.42 21.78 4.78
N VAL A 570 -0.13 21.67 4.42
CA VAL A 570 0.98 22.25 5.19
C VAL A 570 0.90 23.77 5.17
N TYR A 571 0.59 24.34 4.01
CA TYR A 571 0.35 25.78 3.85
C TYR A 571 -0.84 26.24 4.71
N GLY A 572 -1.97 25.52 4.65
CA GLY A 572 -3.16 25.81 5.45
C GLY A 572 -2.87 25.75 6.95
N MET A 573 -2.16 24.74 7.41
CA MET A 573 -1.74 24.63 8.81
C MET A 573 -0.84 25.81 9.22
N ALA A 574 0.17 26.14 8.40
CA ALA A 574 1.03 27.29 8.67
C ALA A 574 0.23 28.60 8.75
N ALA A 575 -0.76 28.79 7.87
CA ALA A 575 -1.61 29.98 7.88
C ALA A 575 -2.47 30.05 9.14
N ILE A 576 -3.11 28.94 9.55
CA ILE A 576 -3.90 28.86 10.78
C ILE A 576 -3.03 29.22 12.00
N HIS A 577 -1.88 28.54 12.15
CA HIS A 577 -0.98 28.80 13.28
C HIS A 577 -0.49 30.26 13.30
N TYR A 578 -0.07 30.78 12.12
CA TYR A 578 0.39 32.15 12.00
C TYR A 578 -0.67 33.15 12.41
N MET A 579 -1.87 33.06 11.81
CA MET A 579 -2.97 33.96 12.08
C MET A 579 -3.42 33.90 13.55
N THR A 580 -3.53 32.68 14.11
CA THR A 580 -3.96 32.48 15.49
C THR A 580 -2.96 33.08 16.49
N LEU A 581 -1.67 32.77 16.32
CA LEU A 581 -0.62 33.27 17.24
C LEU A 581 -0.45 34.80 17.16
N MET A 582 -0.57 35.37 15.97
CA MET A 582 -0.51 36.81 15.79
C MET A 582 -1.74 37.51 16.38
N ASP A 583 -2.94 36.93 16.25
CA ASP A 583 -4.16 37.45 16.88
C ASP A 583 -4.06 37.40 18.42
N GLU A 584 -3.59 36.27 18.99
CA GLU A 584 -3.36 36.16 20.44
C GLU A 584 -2.31 37.19 20.97
N ALA A 585 -1.35 37.53 20.12
CA ALA A 585 -0.37 38.58 20.44
C ALA A 585 -0.91 39.99 20.24
N GLY A 586 -2.18 40.18 19.85
CA GLY A 586 -2.78 41.47 19.54
C GLY A 586 -2.25 42.15 18.28
N LYS A 587 -1.70 41.38 17.35
CA LYS A 587 -1.06 41.82 16.09
C LYS A 587 -1.81 41.34 14.85
N LEU A 588 -3.13 41.25 14.95
CA LEU A 588 -3.96 40.78 13.84
C LEU A 588 -3.79 41.60 12.56
N ASP A 589 -3.70 42.94 12.69
CA ASP A 589 -3.51 43.82 11.54
C ASP A 589 -2.19 43.54 10.79
N GLU A 590 -1.09 43.25 11.54
CA GLU A 590 0.19 42.88 10.94
C GLU A 590 0.07 41.54 10.20
N ALA A 591 -0.70 40.58 10.77
CA ALA A 591 -0.93 39.26 10.16
C ALA A 591 -1.76 39.38 8.88
N LEU A 592 -2.82 40.16 8.91
CA LEU A 592 -3.68 40.41 7.75
C LEU A 592 -2.89 41.08 6.61
N ALA A 593 -2.07 42.09 6.92
CA ALA A 593 -1.21 42.74 5.93
C ALA A 593 -0.19 41.74 5.30
N PHE A 594 0.35 40.86 6.10
CA PHE A 594 1.25 39.81 5.58
C PHE A 594 0.50 38.79 4.69
N MET A 595 -0.70 38.39 5.09
CA MET A 595 -1.53 37.48 4.28
C MET A 595 -1.94 38.13 2.96
N ASP A 596 -2.24 39.44 2.92
CA ASP A 596 -2.51 40.16 1.68
C ASP A 596 -1.25 40.28 0.77
N GLN A 597 -0.07 40.35 1.37
CA GLN A 597 1.18 40.32 0.62
C GLN A 597 1.43 38.95 -0.05
N VAL A 598 1.11 37.84 0.63
CA VAL A 598 1.30 36.45 0.08
C VAL A 598 0.16 36.02 -0.82
N SER A 599 -1.06 36.51 -0.59
CA SER A 599 -2.26 36.27 -1.40
C SER A 599 -2.99 37.59 -1.67
N PRO A 600 -2.57 38.33 -2.71
CA PRO A 600 -3.09 39.67 -2.97
C PRO A 600 -4.60 39.72 -3.14
N GLY A 601 -5.24 40.68 -2.48
CA GLY A 601 -6.69 40.88 -2.52
C GLY A 601 -7.47 40.01 -1.54
N VAL A 602 -6.81 39.20 -0.71
CA VAL A 602 -7.47 38.34 0.29
C VAL A 602 -8.35 39.12 1.29
N LEU A 603 -8.06 40.40 1.47
CA LEU A 603 -8.82 41.33 2.34
C LEU A 603 -10.04 41.97 1.67
N GLU A 604 -10.14 41.89 0.34
CA GLU A 604 -11.25 42.49 -0.42
C GLU A 604 -12.59 41.79 -0.14
N LEU A 605 -13.68 42.47 -0.44
CA LEU A 605 -15.04 41.93 -0.28
C LEU A 605 -15.91 42.31 -1.50
N PRO A 606 -16.27 41.36 -2.39
CA PRO A 606 -15.79 39.95 -2.39
C PRO A 606 -14.29 39.89 -2.68
N PRO A 607 -13.60 38.85 -2.24
CA PRO A 607 -12.20 38.61 -2.64
C PRO A 607 -12.12 38.33 -4.15
N PRO A 608 -10.99 38.62 -4.81
CA PRO A 608 -10.80 38.25 -6.19
C PRO A 608 -10.86 36.73 -6.34
N PRO A 609 -11.22 36.20 -7.52
CA PRO A 609 -11.15 34.74 -7.76
C PRO A 609 -9.75 34.21 -7.46
N PRO A 610 -9.65 33.11 -6.70
CA PRO A 610 -8.33 32.53 -6.38
C PRO A 610 -7.59 32.12 -7.65
N GLN A 611 -6.29 32.46 -7.72
CA GLN A 611 -5.43 32.12 -8.83
C GLN A 611 -4.70 30.78 -8.61
N SER A 612 -4.76 30.26 -7.40
CA SER A 612 -4.14 29.02 -6.98
C SER A 612 -4.91 28.41 -5.80
N GLU A 613 -4.66 27.12 -5.52
CA GLU A 613 -5.21 26.49 -4.32
C GLU A 613 -4.68 27.14 -3.02
N PHE A 614 -3.47 27.69 -3.03
CA PHE A 614 -2.94 28.44 -1.90
C PHE A 614 -3.76 29.70 -1.62
N ASP A 615 -4.20 30.40 -2.67
CA ASP A 615 -5.06 31.58 -2.53
C ASP A 615 -6.44 31.19 -1.99
N LEU A 616 -7.02 30.07 -2.46
CA LEU A 616 -8.29 29.54 -1.94
C LEU A 616 -8.21 29.23 -0.44
N VAL A 617 -7.16 28.55 0.00
CA VAL A 617 -6.92 28.22 1.40
C VAL A 617 -6.69 29.50 2.23
N ALA A 618 -5.86 30.43 1.73
CA ALA A 618 -5.59 31.69 2.39
C ALA A 618 -6.88 32.52 2.56
N GLN A 619 -7.70 32.65 1.52
CA GLN A 619 -8.99 33.34 1.56
C GLN A 619 -9.93 32.74 2.60
N GLY A 620 -10.01 31.39 2.67
CA GLY A 620 -10.82 30.69 3.65
C GLY A 620 -10.41 30.98 5.10
N ILE A 621 -9.11 30.89 5.39
CA ILE A 621 -8.58 31.15 6.73
C ILE A 621 -8.74 32.61 7.12
N VAL A 622 -8.33 33.54 6.27
CA VAL A 622 -8.42 34.98 6.52
C VAL A 622 -9.87 35.41 6.68
N ALA A 623 -10.79 34.84 5.90
CA ALA A 623 -12.23 35.14 6.03
C ALA A 623 -12.73 34.87 7.46
N GLY A 624 -12.30 33.82 8.11
CA GLY A 624 -12.66 33.51 9.50
C GLY A 624 -12.27 34.62 10.47
N PHE A 625 -11.10 35.26 10.31
CA PHE A 625 -10.65 36.36 11.14
C PHE A 625 -11.35 37.67 10.79
N LEU A 626 -11.60 37.94 9.51
CA LEU A 626 -12.27 39.17 9.04
C LEU A 626 -13.75 39.26 9.41
N VAL A 627 -14.45 38.13 9.58
CA VAL A 627 -15.86 38.13 9.96
C VAL A 627 -16.07 38.35 11.47
N ARG A 628 -15.03 38.37 12.28
CA ARG A 628 -15.10 38.68 13.68
C ARG A 628 -15.54 40.16 13.83
N GLY A 629 -16.73 40.40 14.35
CA GLY A 629 -17.32 41.74 14.47
C GLY A 629 -18.00 42.29 13.20
N ALA A 630 -17.97 41.58 12.09
CA ALA A 630 -18.72 41.96 10.89
C ALA A 630 -20.24 41.76 11.09
N ASP A 631 -21.03 42.53 10.36
CA ASP A 631 -22.49 42.36 10.35
C ASP A 631 -22.90 41.07 9.62
N ALA A 632 -24.16 40.66 9.81
CA ALA A 632 -24.69 39.42 9.26
C ALA A 632 -24.66 39.38 7.72
N ALA A 633 -24.86 40.52 7.06
CA ALA A 633 -24.87 40.62 5.61
C ALA A 633 -23.45 40.43 5.04
N SER A 634 -22.45 41.07 5.63
CA SER A 634 -21.04 40.93 5.24
C SER A 634 -20.53 39.52 5.47
N ARG A 635 -20.89 38.86 6.59
CA ARG A 635 -20.56 37.44 6.84
C ARG A 635 -21.16 36.52 5.78
N LYS A 636 -22.46 36.71 5.49
CA LYS A 636 -23.14 35.88 4.49
C LYS A 636 -22.55 36.07 3.09
N LEU A 637 -22.26 37.32 2.69
CA LEU A 637 -21.65 37.60 1.39
C LEU A 637 -20.31 36.86 1.21
N ARG A 638 -19.50 36.86 2.27
CA ARG A 638 -18.21 36.13 2.25
C ARG A 638 -18.41 34.63 2.21
N ALA A 639 -19.37 34.07 2.95
CA ALA A 639 -19.69 32.63 2.89
C ALA A 639 -20.23 32.21 1.51
N ASP A 640 -21.07 33.03 0.90
CA ASP A 640 -21.61 32.76 -0.45
C ASP A 640 -20.49 32.81 -1.50
N GLY A 641 -19.54 33.74 -1.38
CA GLY A 641 -18.33 33.76 -2.23
C GLY A 641 -17.49 32.51 -2.09
N MET A 642 -17.17 32.12 -0.86
CA MET A 642 -16.41 30.88 -0.60
C MET A 642 -17.12 29.63 -1.15
N ARG A 643 -18.45 29.55 -1.07
CA ARG A 643 -19.19 28.41 -1.68
C ARG A 643 -19.06 28.40 -3.19
N ALA A 644 -19.21 29.56 -3.85
CA ALA A 644 -19.06 29.68 -5.29
C ALA A 644 -17.65 29.29 -5.75
N ASP A 645 -16.63 29.68 -4.99
CA ASP A 645 -15.24 29.26 -5.27
C ASP A 645 -15.05 27.76 -5.09
N LEU A 646 -15.59 27.16 -4.02
CA LEU A 646 -15.55 25.72 -3.83
C LEU A 646 -16.29 24.96 -4.93
N GLU A 647 -17.49 25.41 -5.32
CA GLU A 647 -18.25 24.81 -6.43
C GLU A 647 -17.49 24.91 -7.75
N HIS A 648 -16.77 26.00 -7.98
CA HIS A 648 -15.97 26.18 -9.20
C HIS A 648 -14.70 25.36 -9.20
N TRP A 649 -13.93 25.38 -8.08
CA TRP A 649 -12.59 24.79 -8.01
C TRP A 649 -12.57 23.34 -7.54
N ALA A 650 -13.60 22.91 -6.81
CA ALA A 650 -13.71 21.56 -6.25
C ALA A 650 -15.17 21.08 -6.32
N PRO A 651 -15.75 20.92 -7.54
CA PRO A 651 -17.19 20.64 -7.72
C PRO A 651 -17.66 19.33 -7.10
N GLU A 652 -16.75 18.44 -6.77
CA GLU A 652 -17.05 17.14 -6.12
C GLU A 652 -16.86 17.18 -4.60
N TYR A 653 -16.35 18.29 -4.07
CA TYR A 653 -16.16 18.47 -2.63
C TYR A 653 -17.52 18.77 -1.97
N ASP A 654 -17.89 17.93 -0.99
CA ASP A 654 -19.07 18.14 -0.17
C ASP A 654 -18.68 18.90 1.11
N PRO A 655 -18.89 20.21 1.17
CA PRO A 655 -18.53 20.99 2.35
C PRO A 655 -19.31 20.57 3.59
N ASP A 656 -20.49 19.97 3.45
CA ASP A 656 -21.28 19.49 4.58
C ASP A 656 -20.67 18.26 5.27
N ASN A 657 -19.76 17.62 4.58
CA ASN A 657 -19.00 16.50 5.13
C ASN A 657 -17.63 16.93 5.68
N ASP A 658 -17.41 18.23 5.92
CA ASP A 658 -16.14 18.75 6.44
C ASP A 658 -16.36 19.91 7.40
N VAL A 659 -15.30 20.29 8.14
CA VAL A 659 -15.25 21.46 9.04
C VAL A 659 -15.54 22.77 8.29
N VAL A 660 -15.12 22.86 7.03
CA VAL A 660 -15.42 24.01 6.15
C VAL A 660 -16.92 24.24 6.05
N GLY A 661 -17.73 23.20 5.98
CA GLY A 661 -19.20 23.33 6.00
C GLY A 661 -19.73 23.89 7.31
N ALA A 662 -19.14 23.53 8.45
CA ALA A 662 -19.52 24.12 9.74
C ALA A 662 -19.17 25.60 9.81
N ILE A 663 -17.99 26.00 9.26
CA ILE A 663 -17.59 27.42 9.15
C ILE A 663 -18.61 28.19 8.27
N LEU A 664 -18.89 27.66 7.07
CA LEU A 664 -19.84 28.30 6.15
C LEU A 664 -21.26 28.42 6.72
N ALA A 665 -21.71 27.37 7.43
CA ALA A 665 -23.00 27.36 8.10
C ALA A 665 -23.07 28.43 9.21
N GLU A 666 -22.05 28.53 10.07
CA GLU A 666 -22.02 29.55 11.13
C GLU A 666 -21.92 30.96 10.54
N MET A 667 -21.11 31.19 9.51
CA MET A 667 -21.03 32.49 8.81
C MET A 667 -22.36 32.87 8.17
N SER A 668 -23.12 31.91 7.67
CA SER A 668 -24.47 32.13 7.10
C SER A 668 -25.56 32.27 8.16
N GLY A 669 -25.25 32.12 9.45
CA GLY A 669 -26.23 32.18 10.56
C GLY A 669 -26.96 30.84 10.82
N GLU A 670 -26.55 29.76 10.18
CA GLU A 670 -27.14 28.42 10.29
C GLU A 670 -26.48 27.61 11.43
N ARG A 671 -26.44 28.19 12.64
CA ARG A 671 -25.70 27.59 13.78
C ARG A 671 -26.09 26.18 14.12
N ALA A 672 -27.36 25.79 13.98
CA ALA A 672 -27.80 24.42 14.25
C ALA A 672 -27.13 23.42 13.32
N ARG A 673 -26.97 23.80 12.03
CA ARG A 673 -26.26 22.96 11.03
C ARG A 673 -24.75 22.87 11.35
N ALA A 674 -24.15 24.00 11.76
CA ALA A 674 -22.74 23.98 12.19
C ALA A 674 -22.51 23.01 13.37
N VAL A 675 -23.42 23.01 14.38
CA VAL A 675 -23.38 22.07 15.50
C VAL A 675 -23.52 20.64 15.03
N GLU A 676 -24.49 20.34 14.15
CA GLU A 676 -24.72 19.00 13.60
C GLU A 676 -23.47 18.46 12.88
N ILE A 677 -22.88 19.26 11.99
CA ILE A 677 -21.67 18.89 11.26
C ILE A 677 -20.53 18.61 12.24
N LEU A 678 -20.27 19.49 13.21
CA LEU A 678 -19.18 19.32 14.16
C LEU A 678 -19.36 18.09 15.05
N VAL A 679 -20.57 17.84 15.57
CA VAL A 679 -20.84 16.65 16.41
C VAL A 679 -20.60 15.37 15.59
N ARG A 680 -21.14 15.30 14.38
CA ARG A 680 -20.92 14.16 13.49
C ARG A 680 -19.43 13.93 13.23
N LYS A 681 -18.68 15.00 12.99
CA LYS A 681 -17.26 14.94 12.72
C LYS A 681 -16.41 14.55 13.94
N LEU A 682 -16.74 15.04 15.13
CA LEU A 682 -16.02 14.70 16.36
C LEU A 682 -16.32 13.27 16.85
N ASP A 683 -17.50 12.74 16.55
CA ASP A 683 -17.90 11.37 16.92
C ASP A 683 -17.43 10.30 15.92
N ASP A 684 -17.03 10.69 14.72
CA ASP A 684 -16.49 9.76 13.73
C ASP A 684 -14.97 9.60 13.93
N PRO A 685 -14.50 8.44 14.43
CA PRO A 685 -13.07 8.20 14.63
C PRO A 685 -12.26 8.17 13.32
N ALA A 686 -12.92 7.90 12.19
CA ALA A 686 -12.30 7.90 10.85
C ALA A 686 -12.15 9.30 10.26
N ASN A 687 -12.27 10.34 11.08
CA ASN A 687 -12.39 11.69 10.61
C ASN A 687 -11.11 12.50 10.80
N GLU A 688 -10.73 13.19 9.74
CA GLU A 688 -9.53 14.05 9.69
C GLU A 688 -9.64 15.33 10.54
N ILE A 689 -10.74 15.54 11.30
CA ILE A 689 -10.93 16.70 12.18
C ILE A 689 -9.85 16.82 13.26
N TRP A 690 -9.17 15.72 13.55
CA TRP A 690 -8.07 15.68 14.51
C TRP A 690 -6.91 16.61 14.10
N GLU A 691 -6.64 16.81 12.81
CA GLU A 691 -5.63 17.77 12.35
C GLU A 691 -6.02 19.21 12.70
N TRP A 692 -7.30 19.53 12.66
CA TRP A 692 -7.85 20.86 12.87
C TRP A 692 -8.19 21.17 14.34
N ARG A 693 -8.09 20.17 15.24
CA ARG A 693 -8.54 20.29 16.64
C ARG A 693 -8.02 21.53 17.34
N ILE A 694 -6.73 21.84 17.22
CA ILE A 694 -6.12 23.01 17.87
C ILE A 694 -6.62 24.30 17.22
N GLY A 695 -6.70 24.33 15.90
CA GLY A 695 -7.24 25.45 15.15
C GLY A 695 -8.72 25.69 15.46
N LEU A 696 -9.54 24.63 15.52
CA LEU A 696 -10.98 24.72 15.77
C LEU A 696 -11.34 25.36 17.12
N LEU A 697 -10.63 25.01 18.19
CA LEU A 697 -10.88 25.58 19.51
C LEU A 697 -10.58 27.09 19.56
N ARG A 698 -9.72 27.57 18.68
CA ARG A 698 -9.27 28.97 18.58
C ARG A 698 -9.84 29.66 17.34
N ASP A 699 -10.56 28.95 16.47
CA ASP A 699 -11.16 29.49 15.27
C ASP A 699 -12.15 30.60 15.64
N PRO A 700 -12.02 31.81 15.06
CA PRO A 700 -12.86 32.95 15.42
C PRO A 700 -14.34 32.76 15.06
N VAL A 701 -14.66 31.91 14.09
CA VAL A 701 -16.02 31.57 13.66
C VAL A 701 -16.60 30.47 14.54
N LEU A 702 -15.87 29.35 14.68
CA LEU A 702 -16.36 28.16 15.36
C LEU A 702 -16.17 28.18 16.88
N GLY A 703 -15.30 29.03 17.43
CA GLY A 703 -15.07 29.12 18.87
C GLY A 703 -16.37 29.23 19.72
N PRO A 704 -17.38 30.05 19.32
CA PRO A 704 -18.68 30.08 19.99
C PRO A 704 -19.50 28.76 19.84
N VAL A 705 -19.35 28.06 18.71
CA VAL A 705 -20.03 26.77 18.41
C VAL A 705 -19.42 25.66 19.23
N MET A 706 -18.09 25.65 19.39
CA MET A 706 -17.36 24.66 20.19
C MET A 706 -17.79 24.64 21.67
N LYS A 707 -18.33 25.75 22.18
CA LYS A 707 -18.85 25.86 23.54
C LYS A 707 -20.26 25.31 23.71
N LYS A 708 -20.93 24.87 22.64
CA LYS A 708 -22.24 24.24 22.73
C LYS A 708 -22.15 22.88 23.45
N PRO A 709 -23.15 22.57 24.35
CA PRO A 709 -23.06 21.34 25.16
C PRO A 709 -22.86 20.06 24.33
N GLU A 710 -23.50 19.95 23.16
CA GLU A 710 -23.44 18.81 22.26
C GLU A 710 -22.04 18.67 21.67
N VAL A 711 -21.45 19.77 21.19
CA VAL A 711 -20.12 19.80 20.62
C VAL A 711 -19.05 19.56 21.68
N ALA A 712 -19.19 20.19 22.86
CA ALA A 712 -18.29 19.99 23.99
C ALA A 712 -18.29 18.54 24.48
N ALA A 713 -19.46 17.88 24.51
CA ALA A 713 -19.58 16.48 24.87
C ALA A 713 -18.92 15.55 23.82
N ALA A 714 -19.09 15.83 22.52
CA ALA A 714 -18.42 15.09 21.46
C ALA A 714 -16.89 15.25 21.52
N LEU A 715 -16.41 16.48 21.73
CA LEU A 715 -14.98 16.75 21.93
C LEU A 715 -14.42 15.98 23.13
N ALA A 716 -15.12 15.96 24.27
CA ALA A 716 -14.69 15.22 25.46
C ALA A 716 -14.60 13.69 25.19
N ARG A 717 -15.51 13.12 24.40
CA ARG A 717 -15.41 11.71 24.00
C ARG A 717 -14.17 11.44 23.15
N MET A 718 -13.90 12.30 22.18
CA MET A 718 -12.69 12.20 21.34
C MET A 718 -11.42 12.31 22.19
N GLU A 719 -11.34 13.25 23.13
CA GLU A 719 -10.21 13.43 24.04
C GLU A 719 -9.99 12.23 24.97
N ALA A 720 -11.06 11.65 25.48
CA ALA A 720 -10.98 10.42 26.28
C ALA A 720 -10.41 9.24 25.48
N ASN A 721 -10.81 9.10 24.21
CA ASN A 721 -10.23 8.09 23.31
C ASN A 721 -8.73 8.33 23.09
N TYR A 722 -8.31 9.57 22.85
CA TYR A 722 -6.90 9.89 22.65
C TYR A 722 -6.05 9.66 23.91
N ALA A 723 -6.59 9.98 25.08
CA ALA A 723 -5.93 9.68 26.36
C ALA A 723 -5.72 8.15 26.54
N ALA A 724 -6.74 7.35 26.24
CA ALA A 724 -6.63 5.88 26.30
C ALA A 724 -5.59 5.33 25.32
N GLN A 725 -5.53 5.89 24.11
CA GLN A 725 -4.48 5.55 23.13
C GLN A 725 -3.09 5.96 23.63
N GLY A 726 -2.95 7.12 24.27
CA GLY A 726 -1.68 7.56 24.86
C GLY A 726 -1.14 6.58 25.90
N GLU A 727 -2.00 6.08 26.79
CA GLU A 727 -1.59 5.05 27.77
C GLU A 727 -1.19 3.74 27.07
N ARG A 728 -1.89 3.34 26.02
CA ARG A 728 -1.53 2.17 25.21
C ARG A 728 -0.16 2.34 24.56
N TYR A 729 0.14 3.54 24.01
CA TYR A 729 1.46 3.84 23.44
C TYR A 729 2.58 3.64 24.46
N ARG A 730 2.44 4.25 25.67
CA ARG A 730 3.45 4.12 26.73
C ARG A 730 3.68 2.66 27.12
N LYS A 731 2.61 1.86 27.17
CA LYS A 731 2.71 0.43 27.41
C LYS A 731 3.48 -0.28 26.31
N MET A 732 3.17 -0.05 25.04
CA MET A 732 3.86 -0.68 23.91
C MET A 732 5.34 -0.30 23.83
N VAL A 733 5.70 0.93 24.22
CA VAL A 733 7.11 1.34 24.39
C VAL A 733 7.77 0.58 25.53
N ALA A 734 7.12 0.47 26.68
CA ALA A 734 7.65 -0.26 27.85
C ALA A 734 7.83 -1.76 27.57
N ASP A 735 6.91 -2.36 26.79
CA ASP A 735 6.96 -3.77 26.38
C ASP A 735 7.97 -4.01 25.21
N GLY A 736 8.56 -2.95 24.66
CA GLY A 736 9.55 -3.00 23.58
C GLY A 736 8.96 -3.27 22.18
N GLU A 737 7.64 -3.17 22.03
CA GLU A 737 6.95 -3.33 20.74
C GLU A 737 7.19 -2.12 19.82
N ILE A 738 7.31 -0.92 20.40
CA ILE A 738 7.68 0.33 19.73
C ILE A 738 9.04 0.77 20.24
N LYS A 739 10.01 0.95 19.34
CA LYS A 739 11.34 1.43 19.63
C LYS A 739 11.43 2.93 19.35
N VAL A 740 11.72 3.70 20.35
CA VAL A 740 11.94 5.16 20.25
C VAL A 740 13.36 5.42 19.76
N PRO A 741 13.60 6.37 18.80
CA PRO A 741 14.91 6.65 18.22
C PRO A 741 15.89 7.29 19.23
#